data_3e8e459d43fb39990044db9869d8d5b4
#
_entry.id   3e8e459d43fb39990044db9869d8d5b4
#
_cell.length_a   1.000
_cell.length_b   1.000
_cell.length_c   1.000
_cell.angle_alpha   90.00
_cell.angle_beta   90.00
_cell.angle_gamma   90.00
#
_symmetry.space_group_name_H-M   'P 1'
#
loop_
_entity.id
_entity.type
_entity.pdbx_description
1 polymer ?
#
loop_
_entity_poly.entity_id
_entity_poly.type
_entity_poly.pdbx_seq_one_letter_code
_entity_poly.pdbx_strand_id
1 'polypeptide(L)'
;MTEELLKERKEAMLALINDPTYVPMKIKELAMLLDVPREKRDELKEVLDALVADGKVGLSKRGKYGKPEAFTLVGSFCGHAKGFGFVTVEGMDQDVFIPAEKTKDAMHGDTVQITASPASKGKRPEGAVIRVIERANQTIVGFYQKNKNFGFVVPDNQKINADVFIPQGKDMGAVTGHKVVVRLTDFGGEHKNPEGVITEIIGHVNDPGTDILSIVKAYGIPDEYPPEVMKQVSRIPDEVAKEDLAGRKDIRDWQTVTIDGEDAKDLDDAITISRESYGYRLGVHIADVSHYVTEGSPLDEEALNRGTSVYLVDRVIPMLPHKLSNGICSLNEGTDRLALSCIMEIDPQGRVLGHEIAETVIRVDRRMTYTAVNAIVTDRDEKTMEEYADFVEMFDLMKELADILREKRRQRGSIDFDFPESKIILDEKGRPVDIKPYERNAATKIIEDFMLMANETIAEDYFWQDIPFVYRTHDNPDPEKMKRLGVFINNFGYTIRTHDGEVHPKELQKLLKKIEGTEEEALISRLTLRSMKQAKYMPVCSGHFGLAAKYYTHFTSPIRRYPDLQIHRIIKENLRGGLSEKRIAHYDKILTGVTIQCSATERRAEEAERETIKLKKCEYMSRRLGEIFDGVISGVTNWGFYVELPNTVEGLVHVNELHGDYYVFNEERMELRGEMSGKTYKLGQKIQVMVTGTDRLTKTIDFIPAKNMELPEEE
;
A
#
# COMPACT_ATOMS: atom_id res chain seq x y z
N MET A 1 11.24 -54.00 2.08
CA MET A 1 12.52 -53.95 2.84
C MET A 1 12.20 -54.09 4.33
N THR A 2 13.06 -54.84 5.14
CA THR A 2 12.84 -54.89 6.61
C THR A 2 13.24 -53.58 7.26
N GLU A 3 12.64 -53.25 8.40
CA GLU A 3 12.92 -51.96 9.09
C GLU A 3 14.41 -51.79 9.48
N GLU A 4 15.04 -52.89 9.87
CA GLU A 4 16.47 -52.93 10.26
C GLU A 4 17.39 -52.65 9.06
N LEU A 5 17.10 -53.25 7.89
CA LEU A 5 17.81 -53.04 6.65
C LEU A 5 17.61 -51.63 6.08
N LEU A 6 16.41 -51.07 6.26
CA LEU A 6 16.11 -49.68 5.86
C LEU A 6 16.91 -48.67 6.69
N LYS A 7 17.09 -48.93 7.99
CA LYS A 7 17.86 -48.09 8.90
C LYS A 7 19.34 -48.11 8.53
N GLU A 8 19.91 -49.28 8.33
CA GLU A 8 21.33 -49.46 7.92
C GLU A 8 21.63 -48.75 6.60
N ARG A 9 20.77 -48.92 5.60
CA ARG A 9 20.92 -48.26 4.29
C ARG A 9 20.72 -46.74 4.36
N LYS A 10 19.84 -46.24 5.23
CA LYS A 10 19.70 -44.79 5.52
C LYS A 10 20.99 -44.21 6.09
N GLU A 11 21.64 -44.92 7.04
CA GLU A 11 22.89 -44.48 7.66
C GLU A 11 24.04 -44.46 6.62
N ALA A 12 24.18 -45.50 5.80
CA ALA A 12 25.17 -45.54 4.73
C ALA A 12 24.97 -44.45 3.69
N MET A 13 23.72 -44.19 3.27
CA MET A 13 23.39 -43.14 2.31
C MET A 13 23.65 -41.72 2.89
N LEU A 14 23.36 -41.50 4.16
CA LEU A 14 23.65 -40.24 4.84
C LEU A 14 25.18 -40.02 4.95
N ALA A 15 25.96 -41.06 5.24
CA ALA A 15 27.42 -40.95 5.28
C ALA A 15 27.97 -40.51 3.91
N LEU A 16 27.47 -41.09 2.81
CA LEU A 16 27.86 -40.72 1.45
C LEU A 16 27.48 -39.26 1.12
N ILE A 17 26.23 -38.86 1.39
CA ILE A 17 25.73 -37.51 1.06
C ILE A 17 26.42 -36.44 1.91
N ASN A 18 26.85 -36.78 3.13
CA ASN A 18 27.56 -35.86 4.02
C ASN A 18 29.06 -35.75 3.74
N ASP A 19 29.59 -36.56 2.86
CA ASP A 19 31.00 -36.46 2.44
C ASP A 19 31.27 -35.05 1.85
N PRO A 20 32.39 -34.39 2.21
CA PRO A 20 32.72 -33.05 1.67
C PRO A 20 32.87 -33.01 0.15
N THR A 21 33.20 -34.12 -0.48
CA THR A 21 33.41 -34.24 -1.94
C THR A 21 32.14 -34.63 -2.71
N TYR A 22 31.03 -34.90 -1.99
CA TYR A 22 29.79 -35.30 -2.62
C TYR A 22 29.15 -34.15 -3.39
N VAL A 23 28.80 -34.40 -4.65
CA VAL A 23 28.06 -33.45 -5.51
C VAL A 23 26.65 -33.98 -5.72
N PRO A 24 25.58 -33.12 -5.64
CA PRO A 24 24.19 -33.56 -5.81
C PRO A 24 23.95 -34.33 -7.12
N MET A 25 23.45 -35.55 -7.02
CA MET A 25 23.29 -36.52 -8.10
C MET A 25 21.84 -36.97 -8.29
N LYS A 26 21.48 -37.37 -9.51
CA LYS A 26 20.19 -38.03 -9.77
C LYS A 26 20.23 -39.48 -9.30
N ILE A 27 19.08 -40.08 -9.06
CA ILE A 27 18.96 -41.48 -8.64
C ILE A 27 19.72 -42.47 -9.58
N LYS A 28 19.74 -42.18 -10.87
CA LYS A 28 20.49 -42.98 -11.85
C LYS A 28 22.02 -42.90 -11.67
N GLU A 29 22.51 -41.71 -11.33
CA GLU A 29 23.91 -41.42 -11.07
C GLU A 29 24.34 -42.06 -9.73
N LEU A 30 23.49 -41.94 -8.69
CA LEU A 30 23.68 -42.60 -7.41
C LEU A 30 23.70 -44.11 -7.52
N ALA A 31 22.78 -44.68 -8.33
CA ALA A 31 22.75 -46.12 -8.57
C ALA A 31 23.99 -46.62 -9.28
N MET A 32 24.61 -45.84 -10.18
CA MET A 32 25.88 -46.16 -10.80
C MET A 32 27.04 -46.02 -9.83
N LEU A 33 27.09 -44.99 -9.02
CA LEU A 33 28.12 -44.74 -8.03
C LEU A 33 28.18 -45.87 -6.97
N LEU A 34 27.00 -46.37 -6.57
CA LEU A 34 26.83 -47.40 -5.55
C LEU A 34 26.76 -48.83 -6.14
N ASP A 35 26.96 -49.00 -7.44
CA ASP A 35 26.86 -50.28 -8.18
C ASP A 35 25.54 -51.03 -7.90
N VAL A 36 24.41 -50.30 -7.84
CA VAL A 36 23.07 -50.85 -7.56
C VAL A 36 22.47 -51.41 -8.84
N PRO A 37 22.17 -52.75 -8.91
CA PRO A 37 21.55 -53.38 -10.07
C PRO A 37 20.17 -52.75 -10.40
N ARG A 38 19.74 -52.81 -11.67
CA ARG A 38 18.48 -52.21 -12.14
C ARG A 38 17.28 -52.71 -11.35
N GLU A 39 17.27 -53.95 -10.94
CA GLU A 39 16.19 -54.62 -10.19
C GLU A 39 16.04 -54.09 -8.74
N LYS A 40 17.10 -53.51 -8.17
CA LYS A 40 17.13 -52.97 -6.80
C LYS A 40 17.04 -51.42 -6.73
N ARG A 41 16.81 -50.75 -7.86
CA ARG A 41 16.71 -49.27 -7.89
C ARG A 41 15.47 -48.73 -7.15
N ASP A 42 14.40 -49.51 -7.08
CA ASP A 42 13.21 -49.15 -6.32
C ASP A 42 13.48 -49.17 -4.81
N GLU A 43 14.32 -50.09 -4.33
CA GLU A 43 14.81 -50.10 -2.94
C GLU A 43 15.69 -48.88 -2.63
N LEU A 44 16.58 -48.48 -3.56
CA LEU A 44 17.36 -47.25 -3.41
C LEU A 44 16.47 -46.01 -3.37
N LYS A 45 15.41 -45.98 -4.19
CA LYS A 45 14.43 -44.88 -4.19
C LYS A 45 13.67 -44.82 -2.88
N GLU A 46 13.23 -45.97 -2.32
CA GLU A 46 12.55 -46.04 -1.03
C GLU A 46 13.43 -45.47 0.11
N VAL A 47 14.74 -45.78 0.13
CA VAL A 47 15.71 -45.24 1.09
C VAL A 47 15.84 -43.70 0.95
N LEU A 48 15.98 -43.23 -0.29
CA LEU A 48 16.14 -41.79 -0.56
C LEU A 48 14.85 -41.01 -0.23
N ASP A 49 13.68 -41.54 -0.60
CA ASP A 49 12.38 -40.93 -0.33
C ASP A 49 12.12 -40.86 1.18
N ALA A 50 12.51 -41.90 1.92
CA ALA A 50 12.44 -41.92 3.38
C ALA A 50 13.39 -40.89 4.02
N LEU A 51 14.62 -40.73 3.50
CA LEU A 51 15.56 -39.71 3.97
C LEU A 51 15.10 -38.28 3.64
N VAL A 52 14.43 -38.08 2.52
CA VAL A 52 13.82 -36.82 2.15
C VAL A 52 12.62 -36.50 3.08
N ALA A 53 11.80 -37.51 3.37
CA ALA A 53 10.70 -37.38 4.33
C ALA A 53 11.19 -37.06 5.75
N ASP A 54 12.32 -37.63 6.18
CA ASP A 54 12.98 -37.33 7.45
C ASP A 54 13.70 -35.95 7.45
N GLY A 55 13.72 -35.24 6.34
CA GLY A 55 14.40 -33.94 6.19
C GLY A 55 15.93 -34.02 6.24
N LYS A 56 16.51 -35.22 6.13
CA LYS A 56 17.95 -35.46 6.20
C LYS A 56 18.65 -35.36 4.82
N VAL A 57 17.90 -35.45 3.74
CA VAL A 57 18.36 -35.31 2.36
C VAL A 57 17.43 -34.38 1.59
N GLY A 58 17.97 -33.47 0.80
CA GLY A 58 17.25 -32.59 -0.08
C GLY A 58 17.11 -33.16 -1.50
N LEU A 59 15.96 -32.92 -2.16
CA LEU A 59 15.69 -33.27 -3.56
C LEU A 59 15.43 -31.99 -4.38
N SER A 60 16.31 -31.73 -5.35
CA SER A 60 16.18 -30.54 -6.22
C SER A 60 15.04 -30.69 -7.25
N LYS A 61 14.55 -29.56 -7.81
CA LYS A 61 13.60 -29.52 -8.95
C LYS A 61 14.07 -30.34 -10.16
N ARG A 62 15.38 -30.55 -10.31
CA ARG A 62 16.00 -31.37 -11.38
C ARG A 62 16.16 -32.84 -11.03
N GLY A 63 15.60 -33.27 -9.89
CA GLY A 63 15.65 -34.67 -9.43
C GLY A 63 17.03 -35.11 -8.89
N LYS A 64 17.82 -34.18 -8.35
CA LYS A 64 19.12 -34.50 -7.72
C LYS A 64 18.98 -34.55 -6.20
N TYR A 65 19.59 -35.55 -5.56
CA TYR A 65 19.65 -35.72 -4.11
C TYR A 65 20.95 -35.13 -3.56
N GLY A 66 20.91 -34.47 -2.40
CA GLY A 66 22.12 -33.90 -1.77
C GLY A 66 21.83 -33.45 -0.34
N LYS A 67 22.79 -32.75 0.28
CA LYS A 67 22.57 -32.16 1.62
C LYS A 67 21.35 -31.23 1.61
N PRO A 68 20.57 -31.20 2.67
CA PRO A 68 19.41 -30.32 2.74
C PRO A 68 19.75 -28.84 2.44
N GLU A 69 20.90 -28.38 2.88
CA GLU A 69 21.41 -27.02 2.64
C GLU A 69 21.67 -26.72 1.15
N ALA A 70 21.88 -27.76 0.32
CA ALA A 70 22.07 -27.61 -1.13
C ALA A 70 20.76 -27.34 -1.90
N PHE A 71 19.60 -27.48 -1.24
CA PHE A 71 18.27 -27.33 -1.83
C PHE A 71 17.37 -26.42 -0.97
N THR A 72 17.99 -25.46 -0.30
CA THR A 72 17.27 -24.52 0.53
C THR A 72 16.75 -23.34 -0.29
N LEU A 73 15.62 -22.84 0.10
CA LEU A 73 14.99 -21.64 -0.46
C LEU A 73 15.08 -20.51 0.57
N VAL A 74 15.12 -19.29 0.08
CA VAL A 74 15.06 -18.07 0.92
C VAL A 74 13.78 -17.32 0.56
N GLY A 75 13.05 -16.88 1.57
CA GLY A 75 11.82 -16.14 1.36
C GLY A 75 11.34 -15.42 2.62
N SER A 76 10.27 -14.66 2.48
CA SER A 76 9.63 -13.92 3.56
C SER A 76 8.61 -14.80 4.29
N PHE A 77 8.71 -14.89 5.61
CA PHE A 77 7.80 -15.68 6.47
C PHE A 77 6.56 -14.86 6.85
N CYS A 78 5.40 -15.36 6.48
CA CYS A 78 4.10 -14.82 6.89
C CYS A 78 3.51 -15.72 7.98
N GLY A 79 3.55 -15.28 9.24
CA GLY A 79 2.96 -16.00 10.37
C GLY A 79 1.44 -15.97 10.36
N HIS A 80 0.84 -16.89 11.11
CA HIS A 80 -0.60 -16.99 11.32
C HIS A 80 -0.91 -17.14 12.82
N ALA A 81 -2.03 -16.60 13.29
CA ALA A 81 -2.45 -16.63 14.70
C ALA A 81 -2.51 -18.04 15.33
N LYS A 82 -2.67 -19.09 14.52
CA LYS A 82 -2.65 -20.50 14.97
C LYS A 82 -1.24 -21.12 15.04
N GLY A 83 -0.17 -20.31 14.85
CA GLY A 83 1.23 -20.73 14.99
C GLY A 83 1.89 -21.28 13.73
N PHE A 84 1.14 -21.67 12.71
CA PHE A 84 1.71 -22.03 11.42
C PHE A 84 2.03 -20.78 10.58
N GLY A 85 2.72 -20.95 9.46
CA GLY A 85 2.99 -19.83 8.55
C GLY A 85 3.16 -20.27 7.11
N PHE A 86 3.44 -19.27 6.26
CA PHE A 86 3.75 -19.44 4.85
C PHE A 86 5.04 -18.71 4.51
N VAL A 87 5.80 -19.25 3.57
CA VAL A 87 6.98 -18.54 3.06
C VAL A 87 6.80 -18.26 1.60
N THR A 88 6.78 -16.96 1.28
CA THR A 88 6.77 -16.46 -0.09
C THR A 88 8.19 -16.46 -0.63
N VAL A 89 8.44 -17.23 -1.68
CA VAL A 89 9.75 -17.37 -2.32
C VAL A 89 9.69 -16.74 -3.70
N GLU A 90 10.64 -15.87 -4.02
CA GLU A 90 10.71 -15.22 -5.32
C GLU A 90 10.83 -16.26 -6.46
N GLY A 91 9.99 -16.11 -7.49
CA GLY A 91 9.94 -17.03 -8.63
C GLY A 91 9.19 -18.35 -8.39
N MET A 92 8.47 -18.48 -7.26
CA MET A 92 7.52 -19.57 -7.04
C MET A 92 6.08 -19.09 -7.17
N ASP A 93 5.23 -19.86 -7.85
CA ASP A 93 3.81 -19.54 -8.05
C ASP A 93 2.95 -19.70 -6.79
N GLN A 94 3.44 -20.46 -5.80
CA GLN A 94 2.73 -20.77 -4.57
C GLN A 94 3.63 -20.63 -3.35
N ASP A 95 3.09 -20.10 -2.27
CA ASP A 95 3.76 -20.03 -0.98
C ASP A 95 3.98 -21.44 -0.40
N VAL A 96 5.09 -21.59 0.31
CA VAL A 96 5.44 -22.84 1.02
C VAL A 96 4.77 -22.83 2.39
N PHE A 97 3.92 -23.80 2.69
CA PHE A 97 3.30 -23.97 4.00
C PHE A 97 4.32 -24.47 5.04
N ILE A 98 4.38 -23.82 6.20
CA ILE A 98 5.23 -24.21 7.34
C ILE A 98 4.33 -24.57 8.53
N PRO A 99 4.27 -25.83 8.93
CA PRO A 99 3.55 -26.27 10.13
C PRO A 99 4.08 -25.58 11.40
N ALA A 100 3.23 -25.44 12.41
CA ALA A 100 3.58 -24.73 13.64
C ALA A 100 4.84 -25.26 14.33
N GLU A 101 5.02 -26.57 14.36
CA GLU A 101 6.19 -27.27 14.95
C GLU A 101 7.48 -27.12 14.12
N LYS A 102 7.39 -26.55 12.90
CA LYS A 102 8.55 -26.34 11.99
C LYS A 102 8.88 -24.86 11.76
N THR A 103 8.24 -23.94 12.47
CA THR A 103 8.48 -22.50 12.35
C THR A 103 9.72 -22.04 13.11
N LYS A 104 10.20 -22.83 14.09
CA LYS A 104 11.26 -22.48 15.06
C LYS A 104 10.95 -21.14 15.76
N ASP A 105 11.87 -20.17 15.64
CA ASP A 105 11.80 -18.83 16.18
C ASP A 105 11.45 -17.77 15.14
N ALA A 106 10.98 -18.17 13.94
CA ALA A 106 10.60 -17.26 12.89
C ALA A 106 9.32 -16.49 13.25
N MET A 107 9.38 -15.16 13.10
CA MET A 107 8.27 -14.24 13.29
C MET A 107 7.77 -13.69 11.96
N HIS A 108 6.55 -13.21 11.95
CA HIS A 108 5.96 -12.59 10.76
C HIS A 108 6.86 -11.50 10.17
N GLY A 109 7.12 -11.57 8.87
CA GLY A 109 7.98 -10.64 8.13
C GLY A 109 9.44 -11.05 8.04
N ASP A 110 9.93 -11.98 8.87
CA ASP A 110 11.33 -12.40 8.86
C ASP A 110 11.73 -12.99 7.51
N THR A 111 12.95 -12.71 7.06
CA THR A 111 13.57 -13.40 5.95
C THR A 111 14.15 -14.72 6.46
N VAL A 112 13.65 -15.84 5.95
CA VAL A 112 14.00 -17.17 6.43
C VAL A 112 14.60 -18.03 5.35
N GLN A 113 15.50 -18.93 5.76
CA GLN A 113 15.96 -20.04 4.95
C GLN A 113 15.15 -21.28 5.31
N ILE A 114 14.55 -21.93 4.31
CA ILE A 114 13.68 -23.08 4.48
C ILE A 114 14.11 -24.27 3.63
N THR A 115 13.75 -25.47 4.07
CA THR A 115 13.62 -26.63 3.17
C THR A 115 12.19 -26.66 2.63
N ALA A 116 11.99 -27.10 1.39
CA ALA A 116 10.68 -27.32 0.83
C ALA A 116 10.60 -28.71 0.17
N SER A 117 9.53 -29.44 0.46
CA SER A 117 9.19 -30.68 -0.22
C SER A 117 8.44 -30.38 -1.52
N PRO A 118 8.63 -31.17 -2.59
CA PRO A 118 7.85 -30.99 -3.82
C PRO A 118 6.35 -31.13 -3.52
N ALA A 119 5.56 -30.25 -4.13
CA ALA A 119 4.10 -30.36 -4.05
C ALA A 119 3.63 -31.70 -4.63
N SER A 120 2.94 -32.51 -3.85
CA SER A 120 2.17 -33.64 -4.39
C SER A 120 0.95 -33.10 -5.14
N LYS A 121 0.51 -33.78 -6.21
CA LYS A 121 -0.62 -33.35 -7.06
C LYS A 121 -1.79 -32.80 -6.24
N GLY A 122 -2.07 -31.49 -6.39
CA GLY A 122 -3.19 -30.80 -5.76
C GLY A 122 -2.98 -30.34 -4.31
N LYS A 123 -1.77 -30.48 -3.72
CA LYS A 123 -1.43 -29.94 -2.40
C LYS A 123 -0.35 -28.85 -2.51
N ARG A 124 -0.40 -27.87 -1.62
CA ARG A 124 0.65 -26.85 -1.50
C ARG A 124 1.97 -27.47 -1.07
N PRO A 125 3.14 -26.91 -1.50
CA PRO A 125 4.44 -27.34 -1.00
C PRO A 125 4.52 -27.12 0.51
N GLU A 126 5.04 -28.09 1.25
CA GLU A 126 5.28 -27.99 2.69
C GLU A 126 6.78 -27.87 2.95
N GLY A 127 7.17 -27.09 3.96
CA GLY A 127 8.55 -26.85 4.31
C GLY A 127 8.82 -26.79 5.80
N ALA A 128 10.08 -26.52 6.15
CA ALA A 128 10.52 -26.25 7.51
C ALA A 128 11.53 -25.12 7.51
N VAL A 129 11.46 -24.24 8.50
CA VAL A 129 12.45 -23.18 8.71
C VAL A 129 13.77 -23.81 9.19
N ILE A 130 14.85 -23.51 8.48
CA ILE A 130 16.21 -23.90 8.87
C ILE A 130 16.75 -22.86 9.86
N ARG A 131 16.69 -21.59 9.46
CA ARG A 131 17.13 -20.45 10.27
C ARG A 131 16.49 -19.15 9.77
N VAL A 132 16.44 -18.16 10.64
CA VAL A 132 16.16 -16.79 10.29
C VAL A 132 17.44 -16.13 9.77
N ILE A 133 17.37 -15.50 8.60
CA ILE A 133 18.49 -14.76 7.98
C ILE A 133 18.46 -13.31 8.46
N GLU A 134 17.26 -12.70 8.44
CA GLU A 134 17.06 -11.31 8.81
C GLU A 134 15.76 -11.17 9.61
N ARG A 135 15.82 -10.41 10.70
CA ARG A 135 14.67 -10.11 11.55
C ARG A 135 13.93 -8.90 11.05
N ALA A 136 12.64 -9.06 10.76
CA ALA A 136 11.77 -7.94 10.44
C ALA A 136 11.36 -7.12 11.68
N ASN A 137 11.20 -7.79 12.82
CA ASN A 137 10.70 -7.17 14.03
C ASN A 137 11.77 -7.18 15.13
N GLN A 138 12.36 -6.04 15.42
CA GLN A 138 13.20 -5.84 16.59
C GLN A 138 12.39 -5.30 17.77
N THR A 139 11.27 -4.64 17.46
CA THR A 139 10.31 -4.09 18.40
C THR A 139 8.91 -4.60 18.11
N ILE A 140 8.11 -4.77 19.16
CA ILE A 140 6.70 -5.19 19.09
C ILE A 140 5.86 -4.19 19.87
N VAL A 141 4.71 -3.82 19.32
CA VAL A 141 3.68 -3.05 20.04
C VAL A 141 2.60 -4.00 20.51
N GLY A 142 2.15 -3.81 21.74
CA GLY A 142 1.12 -4.67 22.30
C GLY A 142 0.53 -4.19 23.62
N PHE A 143 -0.35 -4.99 24.14
CA PHE A 143 -1.08 -4.77 25.38
C PHE A 143 -0.36 -5.45 26.56
N TYR A 144 0.03 -4.67 27.57
CA TYR A 144 0.75 -5.18 28.74
C TYR A 144 -0.20 -5.72 29.81
N GLN A 145 0.13 -6.93 30.30
CA GLN A 145 -0.52 -7.60 31.41
C GLN A 145 0.50 -7.88 32.51
N LYS A 146 0.33 -7.23 33.67
CA LYS A 146 1.23 -7.35 34.79
C LYS A 146 0.85 -8.51 35.70
N ASN A 147 1.83 -9.33 36.06
CA ASN A 147 1.79 -10.31 37.15
C ASN A 147 2.64 -9.84 38.34
N LYS A 148 2.66 -10.60 39.44
CA LYS A 148 3.36 -10.20 40.69
C LYS A 148 4.84 -9.84 40.44
N ASN A 149 5.59 -10.68 39.72
CA ASN A 149 7.04 -10.54 39.52
C ASN A 149 7.49 -10.49 38.06
N PHE A 150 6.56 -10.47 37.13
CA PHE A 150 6.81 -10.42 35.67
C PHE A 150 5.57 -9.91 34.95
N GLY A 151 5.64 -9.77 33.66
CA GLY A 151 4.48 -9.46 32.84
C GLY A 151 4.56 -10.11 31.47
N PHE A 152 3.48 -9.97 30.72
CA PHE A 152 3.41 -10.35 29.31
C PHE A 152 2.91 -9.19 28.50
N VAL A 153 3.38 -9.11 27.25
CA VAL A 153 2.82 -8.22 26.24
C VAL A 153 2.18 -9.08 25.16
N VAL A 154 0.86 -8.92 25.01
CA VAL A 154 0.09 -9.51 23.91
C VAL A 154 0.29 -8.63 22.68
N PRO A 155 0.92 -9.13 21.59
CA PRO A 155 1.16 -8.35 20.40
C PRO A 155 -0.14 -7.88 19.73
N ASP A 156 -0.16 -6.64 19.23
CA ASP A 156 -1.28 -6.13 18.43
C ASP A 156 -1.35 -6.81 17.05
N ASN A 157 -0.20 -7.20 16.52
CA ASN A 157 -0.12 -7.97 15.29
C ASN A 157 -0.38 -9.45 15.57
N GLN A 158 -1.58 -9.92 15.27
CA GLN A 158 -1.99 -11.31 15.49
C GLN A 158 -1.24 -12.36 14.65
N LYS A 159 -0.47 -11.93 13.65
CA LYS A 159 0.44 -12.82 12.92
C LYS A 159 1.68 -13.20 13.74
N ILE A 160 1.88 -12.53 14.88
CA ILE A 160 2.83 -12.91 15.94
C ILE A 160 2.03 -13.61 17.03
N ASN A 161 2.09 -14.92 17.03
CA ASN A 161 1.21 -15.79 17.85
C ASN A 161 1.67 -16.03 19.29
N ALA A 162 2.82 -15.48 19.70
CA ALA A 162 3.40 -15.67 21.02
C ALA A 162 3.42 -14.36 21.81
N ASP A 163 2.96 -14.42 23.08
CA ASP A 163 3.09 -13.31 24.01
C ASP A 163 4.56 -13.09 24.37
N VAL A 164 4.97 -11.82 24.48
CA VAL A 164 6.34 -11.46 24.86
C VAL A 164 6.46 -11.41 26.38
N PHE A 165 7.35 -12.23 26.93
CA PHE A 165 7.66 -12.25 28.36
C PHE A 165 8.49 -11.00 28.75
N ILE A 166 8.06 -10.31 29.82
CA ILE A 166 8.74 -9.13 30.34
C ILE A 166 9.26 -9.48 31.78
N PRO A 167 10.59 -9.59 31.95
CA PRO A 167 11.18 -9.87 33.25
C PRO A 167 10.92 -8.76 34.28
N GLN A 168 11.05 -9.09 35.53
CA GLN A 168 10.95 -8.14 36.65
C GLN A 168 11.93 -6.97 36.46
N GLY A 169 11.45 -5.75 36.66
CA GLY A 169 12.22 -4.52 36.51
C GLY A 169 12.52 -4.09 35.05
N LYS A 170 11.94 -4.76 34.07
CA LYS A 170 12.05 -4.41 32.65
C LYS A 170 10.74 -3.85 32.11
N ASP A 171 9.80 -3.49 32.96
CA ASP A 171 8.46 -3.02 32.60
C ASP A 171 8.30 -1.49 32.62
N MET A 172 9.37 -0.70 32.84
CA MET A 172 9.32 0.77 32.95
C MET A 172 8.20 1.31 33.86
N GLY A 173 7.71 0.49 34.83
CA GLY A 173 6.59 0.87 35.67
C GLY A 173 5.22 0.75 35.00
N ALA A 174 5.12 0.09 33.85
CA ALA A 174 3.85 -0.15 33.18
C ALA A 174 2.88 -0.94 34.05
N VAL A 175 1.59 -0.67 33.91
CA VAL A 175 0.50 -1.38 34.56
C VAL A 175 -0.37 -2.09 33.57
N THR A 176 -1.15 -3.08 34.00
CA THR A 176 -2.12 -3.77 33.12
C THR A 176 -3.05 -2.76 32.48
N GLY A 177 -3.20 -2.85 31.17
CA GLY A 177 -3.99 -1.90 30.36
C GLY A 177 -3.15 -0.92 29.55
N HIS A 178 -1.83 -0.82 29.80
CA HIS A 178 -0.98 0.00 28.97
C HIS A 178 -0.70 -0.64 27.61
N LYS A 179 -0.74 0.17 26.57
CA LYS A 179 -0.12 -0.08 25.26
C LYS A 179 1.34 0.30 25.36
N VAL A 180 2.22 -0.59 24.94
CA VAL A 180 3.67 -0.45 25.10
C VAL A 180 4.43 -0.85 23.85
N VAL A 181 5.62 -0.27 23.69
CA VAL A 181 6.62 -0.72 22.73
C VAL A 181 7.64 -1.58 23.47
N VAL A 182 7.86 -2.80 22.98
CA VAL A 182 8.80 -3.76 23.54
C VAL A 182 9.93 -4.00 22.57
N ARG A 183 11.17 -3.82 22.99
CA ARG A 183 12.34 -4.28 22.25
C ARG A 183 12.64 -5.71 22.64
N LEU A 184 12.67 -6.61 21.64
CA LEU A 184 12.98 -8.02 21.84
C LEU A 184 14.46 -8.20 22.22
N THR A 185 14.70 -9.02 23.24
CA THR A 185 16.04 -9.44 23.69
C THR A 185 16.30 -10.91 23.37
N ASP A 186 15.23 -11.71 23.26
CA ASP A 186 15.23 -13.10 22.83
C ASP A 186 13.99 -13.34 21.96
N PHE A 187 14.14 -14.03 20.84
CA PHE A 187 13.06 -14.28 19.90
C PHE A 187 12.26 -15.55 20.21
N GLY A 188 12.60 -16.23 21.31
CA GLY A 188 11.94 -17.47 21.71
C GLY A 188 12.38 -18.67 20.90
N GLY A 189 11.49 -19.63 20.75
CA GLY A 189 11.75 -20.88 20.02
C GLY A 189 10.74 -21.95 20.37
N GLU A 190 11.05 -23.19 20.06
CA GLU A 190 10.20 -24.31 20.42
C GLU A 190 9.99 -24.37 21.94
N HIS A 191 8.75 -24.20 22.39
CA HIS A 191 8.34 -24.16 23.80
C HIS A 191 8.85 -22.99 24.64
N LYS A 192 9.38 -21.92 24.03
CA LYS A 192 9.82 -20.72 24.74
C LYS A 192 9.21 -19.46 24.13
N ASN A 193 8.54 -18.65 24.94
CA ASN A 193 8.04 -17.35 24.51
C ASN A 193 9.21 -16.38 24.22
N PRO A 194 9.05 -15.43 23.30
CA PRO A 194 9.98 -14.32 23.16
C PRO A 194 10.13 -13.54 24.47
N GLU A 195 11.30 -12.95 24.70
CA GLU A 195 11.56 -12.09 25.87
C GLU A 195 11.94 -10.68 25.41
N GLY A 196 11.50 -9.67 26.15
CA GLY A 196 11.76 -8.29 25.80
C GLY A 196 11.79 -7.33 26.97
N VAL A 197 12.10 -6.08 26.65
CA VAL A 197 12.14 -4.95 27.57
C VAL A 197 11.21 -3.87 27.03
N ILE A 198 10.32 -3.36 27.88
CA ILE A 198 9.49 -2.20 27.53
C ILE A 198 10.41 -1.00 27.39
N THR A 199 10.35 -0.35 26.22
CA THR A 199 11.15 0.84 25.89
C THR A 199 10.31 2.11 25.85
N GLU A 200 8.98 1.98 25.72
CA GLU A 200 8.05 3.11 25.67
C GLU A 200 6.68 2.69 26.17
N ILE A 201 6.03 3.55 26.98
CA ILE A 201 4.62 3.43 27.33
C ILE A 201 3.85 4.42 26.49
N ILE A 202 3.03 3.93 25.56
CA ILE A 202 2.26 4.75 24.63
C ILE A 202 1.10 5.46 25.37
N GLY A 203 0.44 4.74 26.27
CA GLY A 203 -0.69 5.22 27.05
C GLY A 203 -1.57 4.06 27.53
N HIS A 204 -2.63 4.36 28.26
CA HIS A 204 -3.62 3.36 28.62
C HIS A 204 -4.57 3.10 27.43
N VAL A 205 -5.05 1.86 27.28
CA VAL A 205 -5.95 1.47 26.16
C VAL A 205 -7.23 2.31 26.07
N ASN A 206 -7.64 2.93 27.18
CA ASN A 206 -8.82 3.81 27.25
C ASN A 206 -8.49 5.30 27.03
N ASP A 207 -7.21 5.67 26.90
CA ASP A 207 -6.82 7.06 26.67
C ASP A 207 -7.08 7.44 25.19
N PRO A 208 -7.64 8.61 24.94
CA PRO A 208 -7.89 9.08 23.56
C PRO A 208 -6.61 9.11 22.72
N GLY A 209 -6.68 8.57 21.51
CA GLY A 209 -5.57 8.58 20.54
C GLY A 209 -4.47 7.53 20.77
N THR A 210 -4.48 6.79 21.90
CA THR A 210 -3.53 5.70 22.15
C THR A 210 -3.66 4.58 21.13
N ASP A 211 -4.87 4.30 20.66
CA ASP A 211 -5.16 3.32 19.64
C ASP A 211 -4.50 3.65 18.29
N ILE A 212 -4.62 4.90 17.82
CA ILE A 212 -3.97 5.36 16.59
C ILE A 212 -2.45 5.40 16.75
N LEU A 213 -1.96 5.94 17.88
CA LEU A 213 -0.52 6.01 18.15
C LEU A 213 0.12 4.61 18.23
N SER A 214 -0.61 3.61 18.74
CA SER A 214 -0.16 2.20 18.71
C SER A 214 0.07 1.70 17.30
N ILE A 215 -0.79 2.06 16.34
CA ILE A 215 -0.62 1.71 14.91
C ILE A 215 0.61 2.43 14.35
N VAL A 216 0.80 3.72 14.63
CA VAL A 216 1.99 4.49 14.22
C VAL A 216 3.27 3.79 14.66
N LYS A 217 3.35 3.43 15.93
CA LYS A 217 4.52 2.73 16.51
C LYS A 217 4.68 1.32 15.93
N ALA A 218 3.58 0.58 15.72
CA ALA A 218 3.62 -0.77 15.14
C ALA A 218 4.16 -0.81 13.70
N TYR A 219 3.88 0.25 12.92
CA TYR A 219 4.43 0.41 11.57
C TYR A 219 5.81 1.10 11.55
N GLY A 220 6.37 1.43 12.70
CA GLY A 220 7.67 2.11 12.79
C GLY A 220 7.69 3.46 12.08
N ILE A 221 6.55 4.17 12.09
CA ILE A 221 6.44 5.52 11.50
C ILE A 221 7.07 6.50 12.49
N PRO A 222 8.08 7.30 12.07
CA PRO A 222 8.70 8.29 12.94
C PRO A 222 7.70 9.40 13.26
N ASP A 223 7.38 9.61 14.54
CA ASP A 223 6.42 10.62 15.03
C ASP A 223 7.11 11.85 15.66
N GLU A 224 8.40 11.76 15.93
CA GLU A 224 9.24 12.85 16.41
C GLU A 224 10.38 13.13 15.45
N TYR A 225 10.90 14.37 15.47
CA TYR A 225 12.08 14.76 14.67
C TYR A 225 13.34 14.75 15.54
N PRO A 226 14.47 14.25 14.99
CA PRO A 226 15.75 14.32 15.67
C PRO A 226 16.15 15.77 16.06
N PRO A 227 16.88 15.98 17.17
CA PRO A 227 17.29 17.31 17.61
C PRO A 227 18.11 18.09 16.60
N GLU A 228 18.97 17.43 15.81
CA GLU A 228 19.76 18.04 14.73
C GLU A 228 18.89 18.58 13.61
N VAL A 229 17.79 17.89 13.27
CA VAL A 229 16.80 18.38 12.31
C VAL A 229 16.14 19.64 12.83
N MET A 230 15.67 19.63 14.09
CA MET A 230 15.01 20.80 14.68
C MET A 230 15.96 21.98 14.84
N LYS A 231 17.24 21.73 15.07
CA LYS A 231 18.28 22.75 15.09
C LYS A 231 18.48 23.38 13.69
N GLN A 232 18.44 22.59 12.63
CA GLN A 232 18.48 23.12 11.24
C GLN A 232 17.23 23.94 10.96
N VAL A 233 16.06 23.44 11.27
CA VAL A 233 14.75 24.09 11.05
C VAL A 233 14.68 25.45 11.77
N SER A 234 15.23 25.56 12.99
CA SER A 234 15.22 26.83 13.73
C SER A 234 15.97 27.98 13.02
N ARG A 235 16.88 27.66 12.09
CA ARG A 235 17.68 28.64 11.32
C ARG A 235 17.01 29.05 10.02
N ILE A 236 16.01 28.32 9.56
CA ILE A 236 15.26 28.65 8.35
C ILE A 236 14.37 29.86 8.66
N PRO A 237 14.38 30.90 7.79
CA PRO A 237 13.55 32.08 8.00
C PRO A 237 12.06 31.76 7.87
N ASP A 238 11.20 32.64 8.39
CA ASP A 238 9.75 32.51 8.27
C ASP A 238 9.21 33.19 6.99
N GLU A 239 10.04 34.06 6.37
CA GLU A 239 9.71 34.79 5.14
C GLU A 239 10.83 34.60 4.10
N VAL A 240 10.47 34.76 2.83
CA VAL A 240 11.41 34.69 1.72
C VAL A 240 12.41 35.84 1.80
N ALA A 241 13.68 35.55 1.81
CA ALA A 241 14.75 36.57 1.83
C ALA A 241 14.88 37.25 0.47
N LYS A 242 15.30 38.52 0.45
CA LYS A 242 15.48 39.26 -0.81
C LYS A 242 16.52 38.62 -1.72
N GLU A 243 17.52 37.99 -1.14
CA GLU A 243 18.61 37.30 -1.82
C GLU A 243 18.08 36.07 -2.59
N ASP A 244 17.02 35.43 -2.09
CA ASP A 244 16.40 34.23 -2.68
C ASP A 244 15.58 34.53 -3.94
N LEU A 245 15.27 35.84 -4.18
CA LEU A 245 14.60 36.32 -5.38
C LEU A 245 15.53 36.41 -6.60
N ALA A 246 16.81 36.46 -6.38
CA ALA A 246 17.79 36.66 -7.45
C ALA A 246 17.78 35.48 -8.44
N GLY A 247 17.70 35.81 -9.74
CA GLY A 247 17.73 34.82 -10.82
C GLY A 247 16.41 34.06 -11.01
N ARG A 248 15.37 34.37 -10.22
CA ARG A 248 14.03 33.78 -10.38
C ARG A 248 13.14 34.63 -11.28
N LYS A 249 12.26 33.99 -12.01
CA LYS A 249 11.21 34.68 -12.78
C LYS A 249 10.14 35.20 -11.80
N ASP A 250 9.97 36.52 -11.76
CA ASP A 250 8.94 37.15 -10.94
C ASP A 250 7.59 37.13 -11.67
N ILE A 251 6.63 36.40 -11.12
CA ILE A 251 5.25 36.28 -11.63
C ILE A 251 4.23 36.57 -10.55
N ARG A 252 4.59 37.40 -9.56
CA ARG A 252 3.70 37.81 -8.46
C ARG A 252 2.52 38.66 -8.91
N ASP A 253 2.55 39.17 -10.13
CA ASP A 253 1.48 39.92 -10.79
C ASP A 253 0.48 39.00 -11.54
N TRP A 254 0.74 37.72 -11.64
CA TRP A 254 -0.20 36.77 -12.25
C TRP A 254 -1.29 36.41 -11.25
N GLN A 255 -2.56 36.39 -11.74
CA GLN A 255 -3.67 35.91 -10.92
C GLN A 255 -3.47 34.44 -10.56
N THR A 256 -3.21 34.17 -9.29
CA THR A 256 -2.80 32.85 -8.79
C THR A 256 -3.69 32.42 -7.63
N VAL A 257 -4.17 31.18 -7.66
CA VAL A 257 -5.00 30.58 -6.59
C VAL A 257 -4.46 29.23 -6.18
N THR A 258 -4.69 28.87 -4.91
CA THR A 258 -4.63 27.48 -4.43
C THR A 258 -6.04 26.93 -4.26
N ILE A 259 -6.26 25.63 -4.48
CA ILE A 259 -7.57 24.98 -4.35
C ILE A 259 -7.39 23.66 -3.60
N ASP A 260 -7.80 23.62 -2.34
CA ASP A 260 -7.55 22.50 -1.43
C ASP A 260 -8.76 22.18 -0.55
N GLY A 261 -8.61 21.20 0.33
CA GLY A 261 -9.58 20.96 1.41
C GLY A 261 -9.58 22.09 2.44
N GLU A 262 -10.68 22.25 3.16
CA GLU A 262 -10.86 23.29 4.16
C GLU A 262 -9.79 23.27 5.25
N ASP A 263 -9.37 22.07 5.67
CA ASP A 263 -8.43 21.82 6.76
C ASP A 263 -6.96 21.75 6.30
N ALA A 264 -6.68 21.83 4.98
CA ALA A 264 -5.32 21.75 4.43
C ALA A 264 -4.46 22.93 4.90
N LYS A 265 -3.22 22.65 5.28
CA LYS A 265 -2.23 23.66 5.73
C LYS A 265 -0.93 23.61 4.94
N ASP A 266 -0.68 22.49 4.28
CA ASP A 266 0.49 22.16 3.47
C ASP A 266 0.16 22.31 1.99
N LEU A 267 0.03 23.58 1.54
CA LEU A 267 -0.39 23.91 0.18
C LEU A 267 0.82 23.75 -0.76
N ASP A 268 0.88 22.60 -1.45
CA ASP A 268 1.95 22.23 -2.36
C ASP A 268 1.88 22.96 -3.70
N ASP A 269 0.67 23.24 -4.21
CA ASP A 269 0.44 23.68 -5.58
C ASP A 269 -0.46 24.93 -5.67
N ALA A 270 -0.16 25.75 -6.65
CA ALA A 270 -0.97 26.90 -7.04
C ALA A 270 -1.10 26.95 -8.56
N ILE A 271 -2.21 27.52 -9.03
CA ILE A 271 -2.58 27.51 -10.45
C ILE A 271 -2.75 28.93 -10.95
N THR A 272 -2.23 29.17 -12.16
CA THR A 272 -2.57 30.31 -13.01
C THR A 272 -3.12 29.82 -14.33
N ILE A 273 -4.09 30.49 -14.90
CA ILE A 273 -4.59 30.17 -16.23
C ILE A 273 -4.99 31.46 -16.96
N SER A 274 -4.72 31.51 -18.25
CA SER A 274 -5.21 32.57 -19.13
C SER A 274 -5.59 32.01 -20.50
N ARG A 275 -6.55 32.69 -21.15
CA ARG A 275 -6.90 32.39 -22.53
C ARG A 275 -5.96 33.17 -23.45
N GLU A 276 -5.36 32.47 -24.40
CA GLU A 276 -4.43 33.02 -25.39
C GLU A 276 -4.92 32.76 -26.81
N SER A 277 -4.30 33.41 -27.79
CA SER A 277 -4.67 33.22 -29.20
C SER A 277 -4.49 31.79 -29.72
N TYR A 278 -3.58 31.03 -29.11
CA TYR A 278 -3.31 29.63 -29.45
C TYR A 278 -4.17 28.66 -28.63
N GLY A 279 -4.88 29.11 -27.61
CA GLY A 279 -5.66 28.28 -26.70
C GLY A 279 -5.56 28.72 -25.25
N TYR A 280 -4.73 28.05 -24.46
CA TYR A 280 -4.60 28.29 -23.02
C TYR A 280 -3.11 28.39 -22.64
N ARG A 281 -2.81 29.28 -21.70
CA ARG A 281 -1.57 29.20 -20.91
C ARG A 281 -1.92 28.74 -19.52
N LEU A 282 -1.38 27.59 -19.11
CA LEU A 282 -1.58 26.99 -17.79
C LEU A 282 -0.25 27.02 -17.04
N GLY A 283 -0.22 27.69 -15.89
CA GLY A 283 0.88 27.64 -14.94
C GLY A 283 0.54 26.73 -13.76
N VAL A 284 1.37 25.71 -13.54
CA VAL A 284 1.35 24.86 -12.33
C VAL A 284 2.59 25.19 -11.52
N HIS A 285 2.36 25.84 -10.38
CA HIS A 285 3.42 26.37 -9.51
C HIS A 285 3.52 25.51 -8.27
N ILE A 286 4.66 24.86 -8.07
CA ILE A 286 4.87 23.93 -6.97
C ILE A 286 5.86 24.53 -5.96
N ALA A 287 5.57 24.43 -4.69
CA ALA A 287 6.40 24.91 -3.60
C ALA A 287 7.87 24.47 -3.77
N ASP A 288 8.82 25.40 -3.80
CA ASP A 288 10.26 25.09 -3.95
C ASP A 288 10.86 24.64 -2.63
N VAL A 289 10.42 23.48 -2.16
CA VAL A 289 10.92 22.85 -0.93
C VAL A 289 12.42 22.59 -0.99
N SER A 290 12.94 22.28 -2.17
CA SER A 290 14.35 21.98 -2.40
C SER A 290 15.29 23.17 -2.16
N HIS A 291 14.75 24.38 -2.05
CA HIS A 291 15.51 25.56 -1.64
C HIS A 291 15.92 25.49 -0.16
N TYR A 292 15.02 24.99 0.70
CA TYR A 292 15.22 24.92 2.15
C TYR A 292 15.74 23.56 2.61
N VAL A 293 15.43 22.49 1.89
CA VAL A 293 15.85 21.10 2.17
C VAL A 293 16.98 20.73 1.22
N THR A 294 18.21 21.06 1.61
CA THR A 294 19.40 20.82 0.78
C THR A 294 19.87 19.37 0.89
N GLU A 295 20.33 18.80 -0.23
CA GLU A 295 20.81 17.41 -0.31
C GLU A 295 21.89 17.11 0.75
N GLY A 296 21.76 15.99 1.44
CA GLY A 296 22.70 15.51 2.47
C GLY A 296 22.66 16.28 3.79
N SER A 297 21.70 17.17 3.99
CA SER A 297 21.46 17.81 5.29
C SER A 297 20.69 16.89 6.24
N PRO A 298 20.77 17.09 7.58
CA PRO A 298 19.98 16.32 8.53
C PRO A 298 18.47 16.32 8.23
N LEU A 299 17.96 17.45 7.73
CA LEU A 299 16.55 17.57 7.33
C LEU A 299 16.24 16.74 6.08
N ASP A 300 17.17 16.64 5.13
CA ASP A 300 17.05 15.81 3.94
C ASP A 300 17.09 14.30 4.27
N GLU A 301 18.04 13.91 5.11
CA GLU A 301 18.16 12.52 5.56
C GLU A 301 16.89 12.06 6.27
N GLU A 302 16.31 12.91 7.14
CA GLU A 302 15.05 12.59 7.81
C GLU A 302 13.86 12.61 6.85
N ALA A 303 13.81 13.51 5.88
CA ALA A 303 12.78 13.53 4.85
C ALA A 303 12.80 12.24 4.01
N LEU A 304 13.99 11.72 3.64
CA LEU A 304 14.14 10.44 2.95
C LEU A 304 13.77 9.26 3.84
N ASN A 305 14.12 9.28 5.12
CA ASN A 305 13.78 8.25 6.10
C ASN A 305 12.24 8.12 6.22
N ARG A 306 11.52 9.24 6.28
CA ARG A 306 10.06 9.30 6.28
C ARG A 306 9.48 8.94 4.91
N GLY A 307 10.09 9.42 3.82
CA GLY A 307 9.74 9.21 2.42
C GLY A 307 8.42 9.84 1.98
N THR A 308 7.45 9.93 2.89
CA THR A 308 6.13 10.54 2.65
C THR A 308 5.50 11.02 3.96
N SER A 309 4.60 12.00 3.89
CA SER A 309 3.67 12.30 4.98
C SER A 309 2.63 11.17 5.12
N VAL A 310 2.15 10.94 6.35
CA VAL A 310 1.19 9.89 6.67
C VAL A 310 -0.10 10.53 7.18
N TYR A 311 -1.21 10.29 6.46
CA TYR A 311 -2.53 10.88 6.75
C TYR A 311 -3.40 9.86 7.49
N LEU A 312 -3.48 9.99 8.81
CA LEU A 312 -4.29 9.12 9.64
C LEU A 312 -5.66 9.75 9.91
N VAL A 313 -6.57 8.98 10.45
CA VAL A 313 -7.95 9.43 10.66
C VAL A 313 -8.06 10.67 11.56
N ASP A 314 -7.17 10.82 12.54
CA ASP A 314 -7.20 11.89 13.55
C ASP A 314 -6.06 12.91 13.44
N ARG A 315 -5.01 12.59 12.67
CA ARG A 315 -3.79 13.40 12.57
C ARG A 315 -3.00 13.15 11.30
N VAL A 316 -2.13 14.11 10.98
CA VAL A 316 -1.11 13.97 9.94
C VAL A 316 0.25 13.87 10.62
N ILE A 317 1.06 12.88 10.22
CA ILE A 317 2.50 12.82 10.57
C ILE A 317 3.25 13.32 9.35
N PRO A 318 3.74 14.57 9.34
CA PRO A 318 4.29 15.17 8.15
C PRO A 318 5.71 14.68 7.85
N MET A 319 6.07 14.65 6.55
CA MET A 319 7.44 14.38 6.09
C MET A 319 8.40 15.46 6.56
N LEU A 320 7.96 16.73 6.54
CA LEU A 320 8.74 17.90 6.95
C LEU A 320 8.13 18.57 8.18
N PRO A 321 8.95 19.15 9.09
CA PRO A 321 8.44 19.90 10.23
C PRO A 321 7.48 21.02 9.83
N HIS A 322 6.48 21.30 10.67
CA HIS A 322 5.40 22.26 10.40
C HIS A 322 5.87 23.67 10.04
N LYS A 323 7.06 24.10 10.52
CA LYS A 323 7.66 25.37 10.12
C LYS A 323 7.91 25.45 8.61
N LEU A 324 8.20 24.30 7.97
CA LEU A 324 8.34 24.20 6.52
C LEU A 324 7.00 23.87 5.88
N SER A 325 6.38 22.73 6.28
CA SER A 325 5.21 22.21 5.58
C SER A 325 3.99 23.13 5.62
N ASN A 326 3.76 23.83 6.72
CA ASN A 326 2.63 24.77 6.89
C ASN A 326 3.06 26.24 6.80
N GLY A 327 4.38 26.50 6.89
CA GLY A 327 4.99 27.82 6.92
C GLY A 327 5.60 28.25 5.61
N ILE A 328 6.96 28.32 5.59
CA ILE A 328 7.70 28.94 4.48
C ILE A 328 7.54 28.23 3.13
N CYS A 329 7.31 26.90 3.12
CA CYS A 329 7.08 26.15 1.87
C CYS A 329 5.60 26.21 1.43
N SER A 330 4.64 26.30 2.36
CA SER A 330 3.24 26.33 2.00
C SER A 330 2.89 27.59 1.21
N LEU A 331 2.18 27.45 0.09
CA LEU A 331 1.80 28.53 -0.81
C LEU A 331 0.62 29.34 -0.25
N ASN A 332 0.85 29.96 0.92
CA ASN A 332 -0.16 30.71 1.67
C ASN A 332 -0.57 32.01 0.96
N GLU A 333 -1.84 32.38 1.05
CA GLU A 333 -2.44 33.59 0.47
C GLU A 333 -1.72 34.85 0.93
N GLY A 334 -1.50 35.78 -0.01
CA GLY A 334 -0.98 37.13 0.25
C GLY A 334 0.52 37.21 0.57
N THR A 335 1.23 36.09 0.57
CA THR A 335 2.66 36.04 0.91
C THR A 335 3.53 35.68 -0.28
N ASP A 336 4.74 36.24 -0.36
CA ASP A 336 5.69 35.83 -1.38
C ASP A 336 6.19 34.42 -1.08
N ARG A 337 6.20 33.57 -2.12
CA ARG A 337 6.68 32.18 -2.03
C ARG A 337 7.57 31.82 -3.21
N LEU A 338 8.56 30.99 -2.93
CA LEU A 338 9.42 30.41 -3.95
C LEU A 338 8.71 29.18 -4.54
N ALA A 339 8.69 29.09 -5.85
CA ALA A 339 8.09 27.97 -6.54
C ALA A 339 9.00 27.46 -7.66
N LEU A 340 8.80 26.19 -8.03
CA LEU A 340 9.26 25.61 -9.28
C LEU A 340 8.03 25.43 -10.17
N SER A 341 8.00 26.15 -11.28
CA SER A 341 6.80 26.28 -12.11
C SER A 341 6.95 25.54 -13.42
N CYS A 342 5.90 24.83 -13.81
CA CYS A 342 5.69 24.28 -15.14
C CYS A 342 4.62 25.12 -15.84
N ILE A 343 5.02 25.95 -16.80
CA ILE A 343 4.15 26.84 -17.55
C ILE A 343 3.96 26.24 -18.94
N MET A 344 2.73 25.89 -19.30
CA MET A 344 2.41 25.16 -20.52
C MET A 344 1.54 25.98 -21.44
N GLU A 345 1.87 25.99 -22.74
CA GLU A 345 1.05 26.48 -23.82
C GLU A 345 0.22 25.32 -24.40
N ILE A 346 -1.09 25.41 -24.34
CA ILE A 346 -1.98 24.30 -24.64
C ILE A 346 -2.98 24.73 -25.73
N ASP A 347 -3.13 23.91 -26.78
CA ASP A 347 -4.10 24.18 -27.82
C ASP A 347 -5.54 23.81 -27.39
N PRO A 348 -6.57 24.21 -28.17
CA PRO A 348 -7.96 23.87 -27.86
C PRO A 348 -8.29 22.35 -27.86
N GLN A 349 -7.38 21.51 -28.32
CA GLN A 349 -7.51 20.05 -28.28
C GLN A 349 -6.76 19.44 -27.08
N GLY A 350 -6.20 20.26 -26.19
CA GLY A 350 -5.46 19.83 -25.01
C GLY A 350 -4.05 19.30 -25.29
N ARG A 351 -3.44 19.68 -26.42
CA ARG A 351 -2.05 19.32 -26.73
C ARG A 351 -1.10 20.41 -26.26
N VAL A 352 -0.04 20.04 -25.58
CA VAL A 352 1.03 20.96 -25.21
C VAL A 352 1.81 21.34 -26.46
N LEU A 353 1.79 22.62 -26.79
CA LEU A 353 2.51 23.21 -27.93
C LEU A 353 3.97 23.57 -27.53
N GLY A 354 4.14 23.99 -26.30
CA GLY A 354 5.41 24.33 -25.68
C GLY A 354 5.26 24.42 -24.18
N HIS A 355 6.38 24.37 -23.47
CA HIS A 355 6.40 24.56 -22.03
C HIS A 355 7.69 25.24 -21.58
N GLU A 356 7.63 25.86 -20.42
CA GLU A 356 8.76 26.46 -19.72
C GLU A 356 8.78 25.93 -18.28
N ILE A 357 9.94 25.42 -17.87
CA ILE A 357 10.19 25.05 -16.48
C ILE A 357 11.10 26.10 -15.89
N ALA A 358 10.68 26.75 -14.80
CA ALA A 358 11.41 27.87 -14.24
C ALA A 358 11.34 27.91 -12.70
N GLU A 359 12.43 28.38 -12.09
CA GLU A 359 12.39 28.83 -10.71
C GLU A 359 11.69 30.19 -10.67
N THR A 360 10.61 30.30 -9.89
CA THR A 360 9.74 31.49 -9.87
C THR A 360 9.55 32.03 -8.47
N VAL A 361 9.06 33.28 -8.40
CA VAL A 361 8.49 33.88 -7.21
C VAL A 361 7.03 34.16 -7.50
N ILE A 362 6.15 33.66 -6.66
CA ILE A 362 4.70 33.82 -6.77
C ILE A 362 4.13 34.49 -5.55
N ARG A 363 2.91 35.00 -5.69
CA ARG A 363 2.06 35.43 -4.58
C ARG A 363 0.66 34.95 -4.88
N VAL A 364 0.11 34.10 -3.99
CA VAL A 364 -1.25 33.59 -4.13
C VAL A 364 -2.23 34.69 -3.78
N ASP A 365 -3.14 35.02 -4.71
CA ASP A 365 -4.17 36.06 -4.51
C ASP A 365 -5.29 35.56 -3.62
N ARG A 366 -5.67 34.27 -3.77
CA ARG A 366 -6.75 33.69 -2.99
C ARG A 366 -6.51 32.18 -2.72
N ARG A 367 -6.69 31.81 -1.46
CA ARG A 367 -6.85 30.41 -1.07
C ARG A 367 -8.30 29.99 -1.24
N MET A 368 -8.56 29.07 -2.14
CA MET A 368 -9.89 28.52 -2.40
C MET A 368 -10.05 27.13 -1.79
N THR A 369 -11.29 26.71 -1.60
CA THR A 369 -11.63 25.35 -1.18
C THR A 369 -12.31 24.58 -2.31
N TYR A 370 -12.18 23.24 -2.29
CA TYR A 370 -12.90 22.39 -3.25
C TYR A 370 -14.41 22.64 -3.21
N THR A 371 -14.97 22.89 -2.03
CA THR A 371 -16.40 23.18 -1.85
C THR A 371 -16.78 24.50 -2.53
N ALA A 372 -16.03 25.57 -2.29
CA ALA A 372 -16.34 26.88 -2.88
C ALA A 372 -16.19 26.87 -4.40
N VAL A 373 -15.11 26.28 -4.94
CA VAL A 373 -14.93 26.20 -6.39
C VAL A 373 -16.01 25.32 -7.03
N ASN A 374 -16.41 24.21 -6.40
CA ASN A 374 -17.51 23.38 -6.91
C ASN A 374 -18.84 24.13 -6.93
N ALA A 375 -19.14 24.91 -5.87
CA ALA A 375 -20.33 25.74 -5.81
C ALA A 375 -20.36 26.76 -6.96
N ILE A 376 -19.21 27.31 -7.35
CA ILE A 376 -19.10 28.24 -8.49
C ILE A 376 -19.28 27.49 -9.83
N VAL A 377 -18.49 26.44 -10.10
CA VAL A 377 -18.43 25.84 -11.46
C VAL A 377 -19.54 24.85 -11.75
N THR A 378 -20.14 24.23 -10.72
CA THR A 378 -21.18 23.19 -10.86
C THR A 378 -22.55 23.72 -10.45
N ASP A 379 -22.66 24.22 -9.21
CA ASP A 379 -23.95 24.58 -8.60
C ASP A 379 -24.41 25.97 -9.02
N ARG A 380 -23.49 26.82 -9.53
CA ARG A 380 -23.73 28.20 -9.92
C ARG A 380 -24.36 29.02 -8.78
N ASP A 381 -23.86 28.78 -7.55
CA ASP A 381 -24.38 29.49 -6.36
C ASP A 381 -24.09 30.98 -6.45
N GLU A 382 -25.15 31.79 -6.58
CA GLU A 382 -25.05 33.24 -6.79
C GLU A 382 -24.28 33.94 -5.68
N LYS A 383 -24.47 33.53 -4.44
CA LYS A 383 -23.80 34.11 -3.26
C LYS A 383 -22.27 33.84 -3.29
N THR A 384 -21.87 32.61 -3.58
CA THR A 384 -20.47 32.25 -3.68
C THR A 384 -19.81 32.90 -4.89
N MET A 385 -20.54 33.02 -6.01
CA MET A 385 -20.04 33.72 -7.20
C MET A 385 -19.88 35.24 -6.95
N GLU A 386 -20.76 35.87 -6.15
CA GLU A 386 -20.61 37.28 -5.74
C GLU A 386 -19.40 37.47 -4.81
N GLU A 387 -19.18 36.55 -3.86
CA GLU A 387 -18.04 36.60 -2.93
C GLU A 387 -16.70 36.49 -3.65
N TYR A 388 -16.62 35.67 -4.71
CA TYR A 388 -15.40 35.42 -5.48
C TYR A 388 -15.50 35.95 -6.92
N ALA A 389 -16.18 37.05 -7.13
CA ALA A 389 -16.49 37.59 -8.45
C ALA A 389 -15.26 37.75 -9.36
N ASP A 390 -14.13 38.17 -8.81
CA ASP A 390 -12.88 38.40 -9.54
C ASP A 390 -12.23 37.08 -10.08
N PHE A 391 -12.67 35.93 -9.59
CA PHE A 391 -12.10 34.62 -9.93
C PHE A 391 -13.06 33.71 -10.71
N VAL A 392 -14.34 34.08 -10.87
CA VAL A 392 -15.35 33.24 -11.52
C VAL A 392 -14.94 32.87 -12.96
N GLU A 393 -14.48 33.86 -13.75
CA GLU A 393 -14.01 33.60 -15.12
C GLU A 393 -12.82 32.65 -15.17
N MET A 394 -11.90 32.77 -14.20
CA MET A 394 -10.75 31.89 -14.06
C MET A 394 -11.18 30.45 -13.79
N PHE A 395 -12.14 30.23 -12.88
CA PHE A 395 -12.63 28.87 -12.58
C PHE A 395 -13.42 28.25 -13.74
N ASP A 396 -14.19 29.06 -14.47
CA ASP A 396 -14.86 28.59 -15.70
C ASP A 396 -13.84 28.15 -16.76
N LEU A 397 -12.75 28.90 -16.92
CA LEU A 397 -11.66 28.55 -17.83
C LEU A 397 -10.91 27.29 -17.36
N MET A 398 -10.67 27.15 -16.07
CA MET A 398 -10.09 25.94 -15.47
C MET A 398 -10.95 24.71 -15.77
N LYS A 399 -12.27 24.82 -15.56
CA LYS A 399 -13.20 23.73 -15.84
C LYS A 399 -13.20 23.33 -17.30
N GLU A 400 -13.26 24.32 -18.21
CA GLU A 400 -13.22 24.09 -19.64
C GLU A 400 -11.96 23.30 -20.04
N LEU A 401 -10.77 23.76 -19.64
CA LEU A 401 -9.52 23.10 -19.95
C LEU A 401 -9.44 21.70 -19.30
N ALA A 402 -9.83 21.54 -18.04
CA ALA A 402 -9.82 20.26 -17.36
C ALA A 402 -10.69 19.21 -18.06
N ASP A 403 -11.88 19.60 -18.52
CA ASP A 403 -12.78 18.72 -19.26
C ASP A 403 -12.15 18.26 -20.61
N ILE A 404 -11.44 19.15 -21.30
CA ILE A 404 -10.68 18.82 -22.53
C ILE A 404 -9.55 17.82 -22.22
N LEU A 405 -8.77 18.07 -21.17
CA LEU A 405 -7.65 17.20 -20.78
C LEU A 405 -8.15 15.81 -20.36
N ARG A 406 -9.23 15.76 -19.60
CA ARG A 406 -9.86 14.49 -19.16
C ARG A 406 -10.37 13.69 -20.33
N GLU A 407 -11.06 14.33 -21.28
CA GLU A 407 -11.55 13.65 -22.50
C GLU A 407 -10.38 13.10 -23.33
N LYS A 408 -9.30 13.86 -23.46
CA LYS A 408 -8.09 13.41 -24.15
C LYS A 408 -7.47 12.17 -23.50
N ARG A 409 -7.35 12.16 -22.15
CA ARG A 409 -6.87 10.98 -21.40
C ARG A 409 -7.81 9.80 -21.56
N ARG A 410 -9.11 10.02 -21.50
CA ARG A 410 -10.12 9.00 -21.75
C ARG A 410 -9.99 8.38 -23.13
N GLN A 411 -9.79 9.19 -24.17
CA GLN A 411 -9.56 8.70 -25.55
C GLN A 411 -8.25 7.92 -25.67
N ARG A 412 -7.23 8.27 -24.90
CA ARG A 412 -5.96 7.54 -24.83
C ARG A 412 -6.13 6.16 -24.19
N GLY A 413 -7.09 5.98 -23.28
CA GLY A 413 -7.39 4.73 -22.60
C GLY A 413 -7.06 4.74 -21.11
N SER A 414 -6.92 5.92 -20.49
CA SER A 414 -6.78 6.05 -19.05
C SER A 414 -7.93 5.34 -18.34
N ILE A 415 -7.61 4.55 -17.32
CA ILE A 415 -8.57 3.80 -16.51
C ILE A 415 -8.84 4.63 -15.26
N ASP A 416 -10.09 5.03 -15.08
CA ASP A 416 -10.55 5.73 -13.88
C ASP A 416 -11.35 4.75 -13.01
N PHE A 417 -10.84 4.48 -11.81
CA PHE A 417 -11.55 3.69 -10.81
C PHE A 417 -12.12 4.66 -9.79
N ASP A 418 -13.42 4.86 -9.82
CA ASP A 418 -14.13 5.74 -8.88
C ASP A 418 -14.71 4.89 -7.73
N PHE A 419 -13.84 4.44 -6.82
CA PHE A 419 -14.28 3.79 -5.59
C PHE A 419 -14.51 4.83 -4.51
N PRO A 420 -15.63 4.78 -3.79
CA PRO A 420 -15.88 5.71 -2.70
C PRO A 420 -14.88 5.47 -1.56
N GLU A 421 -14.11 6.49 -1.24
CA GLU A 421 -13.28 6.52 -0.03
C GLU A 421 -14.14 6.85 1.19
N SER A 422 -13.69 6.47 2.38
CA SER A 422 -14.40 6.72 3.62
C SER A 422 -13.91 8.00 4.28
N LYS A 423 -14.79 8.95 4.53
CA LYS A 423 -14.54 10.09 5.43
C LYS A 423 -15.12 9.79 6.81
N ILE A 424 -14.25 9.61 7.80
CA ILE A 424 -14.64 9.35 9.19
C ILE A 424 -14.67 10.68 9.95
N ILE A 425 -15.80 10.99 10.56
CA ILE A 425 -15.99 12.21 11.36
C ILE A 425 -15.80 11.83 12.82
N LEU A 426 -14.85 12.50 13.48
CA LEU A 426 -14.52 12.27 14.89
C LEU A 426 -15.08 13.39 15.77
N ASP A 427 -15.40 13.03 17.04
CA ASP A 427 -15.66 14.01 18.10
C ASP A 427 -14.33 14.55 18.69
N GLU A 428 -14.42 15.52 19.60
CA GLU A 428 -13.26 16.12 20.30
C GLU A 428 -12.41 15.09 21.09
N LYS A 429 -12.97 13.92 21.36
CA LYS A 429 -12.29 12.80 22.04
C LYS A 429 -11.73 11.76 21.08
N GLY A 430 -11.75 12.04 19.77
CA GLY A 430 -11.26 11.12 18.72
C GLY A 430 -12.16 9.91 18.47
N ARG A 431 -13.44 9.95 18.90
CA ARG A 431 -14.38 8.85 18.70
C ARG A 431 -15.17 9.07 17.41
N PRO A 432 -15.39 8.04 16.59
CA PRO A 432 -16.15 8.17 15.35
C PRO A 432 -17.64 8.41 15.66
N VAL A 433 -18.16 9.51 15.13
CA VAL A 433 -19.56 9.90 15.25
C VAL A 433 -20.35 9.66 13.98
N ASP A 434 -19.67 9.75 12.81
CA ASP A 434 -20.29 9.49 11.52
C ASP A 434 -19.25 8.96 10.52
N ILE A 435 -19.70 8.20 9.52
CA ILE A 435 -18.88 7.71 8.40
C ILE A 435 -19.64 7.98 7.12
N LYS A 436 -19.03 8.72 6.21
CA LYS A 436 -19.60 9.09 4.90
C LYS A 436 -18.67 8.70 3.78
N PRO A 437 -19.19 8.34 2.60
CA PRO A 437 -18.35 8.28 1.42
C PRO A 437 -17.79 9.68 1.10
N TYR A 438 -16.51 9.73 0.73
CA TYR A 438 -15.90 10.96 0.21
C TYR A 438 -16.26 11.10 -1.27
N GLU A 439 -16.94 12.18 -1.61
CA GLU A 439 -17.34 12.45 -2.99
C GLU A 439 -16.31 13.34 -3.69
N ARG A 440 -15.78 12.85 -4.81
CA ARG A 440 -14.93 13.64 -5.71
C ARG A 440 -15.81 14.57 -6.52
N ASN A 441 -15.64 15.88 -6.34
CA ASN A 441 -16.40 16.90 -7.06
C ASN A 441 -15.65 17.46 -8.28
N ALA A 442 -16.25 18.41 -9.01
CA ALA A 442 -15.64 19.02 -10.19
C ALA A 442 -14.34 19.74 -9.86
N ALA A 443 -14.22 20.39 -8.70
CA ALA A 443 -13.03 21.12 -8.30
C ALA A 443 -11.83 20.18 -8.04
N THR A 444 -12.05 19.05 -7.35
CA THR A 444 -11.00 18.05 -7.14
C THR A 444 -10.50 17.47 -8.47
N LYS A 445 -11.42 17.25 -9.42
CA LYS A 445 -11.08 16.75 -10.76
C LYS A 445 -10.30 17.77 -11.60
N ILE A 446 -10.57 19.07 -11.47
CA ILE A 446 -9.79 20.13 -12.14
C ILE A 446 -8.34 20.10 -11.69
N ILE A 447 -8.09 20.10 -10.38
CA ILE A 447 -6.73 20.08 -9.84
C ILE A 447 -6.00 18.80 -10.24
N GLU A 448 -6.66 17.65 -10.13
CA GLU A 448 -6.11 16.37 -10.60
C GLU A 448 -5.66 16.42 -12.06
N ASP A 449 -6.50 16.95 -12.96
CA ASP A 449 -6.19 17.05 -14.39
C ASP A 449 -4.96 17.91 -14.67
N PHE A 450 -4.80 19.02 -13.93
CA PHE A 450 -3.66 19.92 -14.08
C PHE A 450 -2.38 19.32 -13.49
N MET A 451 -2.48 18.63 -12.34
CA MET A 451 -1.35 17.90 -11.76
C MET A 451 -0.87 16.77 -12.67
N LEU A 452 -1.80 15.99 -13.24
CA LEU A 452 -1.46 14.94 -14.20
C LEU A 452 -0.76 15.51 -15.44
N MET A 453 -1.24 16.63 -16.00
CA MET A 453 -0.64 17.29 -17.15
C MET A 453 0.79 17.76 -16.83
N ALA A 454 1.01 18.42 -15.70
CA ALA A 454 2.33 18.86 -15.28
C ALA A 454 3.28 17.68 -15.06
N ASN A 455 2.82 16.62 -14.37
CA ASN A 455 3.62 15.42 -14.14
C ASN A 455 4.03 14.72 -15.44
N GLU A 456 3.12 14.61 -16.43
CA GLU A 456 3.41 14.04 -17.73
C GLU A 456 4.40 14.90 -18.52
N THR A 457 4.21 16.23 -18.53
CA THR A 457 5.10 17.19 -19.24
C THR A 457 6.54 17.14 -18.69
N ILE A 458 6.69 17.18 -17.37
CA ILE A 458 8.00 17.08 -16.72
C ILE A 458 8.66 15.71 -17.01
N ALA A 459 7.90 14.62 -16.92
CA ALA A 459 8.44 13.28 -17.15
C ALA A 459 8.92 13.09 -18.59
N GLU A 460 8.15 13.59 -19.56
CA GLU A 460 8.51 13.53 -21.00
C GLU A 460 9.75 14.36 -21.29
N ASP A 461 9.82 15.59 -20.77
CA ASP A 461 10.94 16.49 -21.00
C ASP A 461 12.26 15.90 -20.50
N TYR A 462 12.30 15.41 -19.24
CA TYR A 462 13.50 14.84 -18.64
C TYR A 462 13.84 13.45 -19.18
N PHE A 463 12.89 12.70 -19.70
CA PHE A 463 13.15 11.46 -20.43
C PHE A 463 13.95 11.72 -21.71
N TRP A 464 13.54 12.71 -22.52
CA TRP A 464 14.19 13.02 -23.78
C TRP A 464 15.55 13.74 -23.60
N GLN A 465 15.78 14.36 -22.45
CA GLN A 465 17.09 14.92 -22.10
C GLN A 465 18.10 13.85 -21.67
N ASP A 466 17.67 12.59 -21.47
CA ASP A 466 18.50 11.46 -21.04
C ASP A 466 19.23 11.72 -19.71
N ILE A 467 18.53 12.35 -18.78
CA ILE A 467 19.04 12.70 -17.44
C ILE A 467 18.53 11.69 -16.42
N PRO A 468 19.37 11.22 -15.44
CA PRO A 468 18.89 10.38 -14.34
C PRO A 468 17.71 11.03 -13.61
N PHE A 469 16.62 10.31 -13.47
CA PHE A 469 15.37 10.86 -12.98
C PHE A 469 14.58 9.83 -12.16
N VAL A 470 13.55 10.27 -11.44
CA VAL A 470 12.60 9.36 -10.74
C VAL A 470 11.29 9.37 -11.50
N TYR A 471 10.83 8.18 -11.87
CA TYR A 471 9.54 7.96 -12.54
C TYR A 471 8.55 7.27 -11.62
N ARG A 472 7.27 7.54 -11.82
CA ARG A 472 6.16 6.78 -11.24
C ARG A 472 5.70 5.78 -12.28
N THR A 473 6.03 4.52 -12.08
CA THR A 473 5.77 3.46 -13.05
C THR A 473 4.62 2.56 -12.59
N HIS A 474 3.83 2.12 -13.55
CA HIS A 474 2.78 1.13 -13.34
C HIS A 474 2.87 0.09 -14.46
N ASP A 475 3.45 -1.05 -14.15
CA ASP A 475 3.71 -2.11 -15.12
C ASP A 475 2.40 -2.73 -15.65
N ASN A 476 2.47 -3.39 -16.81
CA ASN A 476 1.37 -4.18 -17.36
C ASN A 476 0.88 -5.22 -16.35
N PRO A 477 -0.43 -5.50 -16.30
CA PRO A 477 -1.00 -6.53 -15.46
C PRO A 477 -0.36 -7.90 -15.70
N ASP A 478 -0.42 -8.76 -14.69
CA ASP A 478 0.02 -10.14 -14.81
C ASP A 478 -0.87 -10.91 -15.81
N PRO A 479 -0.32 -11.54 -16.87
CA PRO A 479 -1.10 -12.23 -17.90
C PRO A 479 -2.00 -13.35 -17.35
N GLU A 480 -1.55 -14.10 -16.32
CA GLU A 480 -2.35 -15.17 -15.73
C GLU A 480 -3.52 -14.62 -14.92
N LYS A 481 -3.33 -13.50 -14.19
CA LYS A 481 -4.43 -12.81 -13.49
C LYS A 481 -5.44 -12.27 -14.48
N MET A 482 -4.98 -11.69 -15.60
CA MET A 482 -5.86 -11.18 -16.65
C MET A 482 -6.63 -12.29 -17.34
N LYS A 483 -6.02 -13.45 -17.57
CA LYS A 483 -6.70 -14.64 -18.08
C LYS A 483 -7.80 -15.13 -17.15
N ARG A 484 -7.52 -15.21 -15.82
CA ARG A 484 -8.53 -15.57 -14.81
C ARG A 484 -9.68 -14.57 -14.79
N LEU A 485 -9.36 -13.27 -14.84
CA LEU A 485 -10.37 -12.21 -14.97
C LEU A 485 -11.22 -12.41 -16.23
N GLY A 486 -10.60 -12.70 -17.39
CA GLY A 486 -11.28 -12.96 -18.65
C GLY A 486 -12.25 -14.13 -18.57
N VAL A 487 -11.83 -15.26 -17.98
CA VAL A 487 -12.70 -16.42 -17.74
C VAL A 487 -13.88 -16.04 -16.84
N PHE A 488 -13.62 -15.30 -15.78
CA PHE A 488 -14.65 -14.88 -14.83
C PHE A 488 -15.72 -13.97 -15.48
N ILE A 489 -15.31 -12.91 -16.17
CA ILE A 489 -16.26 -11.96 -16.78
C ILE A 489 -17.06 -12.56 -17.95
N ASN A 490 -16.56 -13.63 -18.59
CA ASN A 490 -17.31 -14.36 -19.60
C ASN A 490 -18.62 -14.96 -19.04
N ASN A 491 -18.69 -15.28 -17.75
CA ASN A 491 -19.92 -15.75 -17.09
C ASN A 491 -21.03 -14.68 -17.09
N PHE A 492 -20.65 -13.41 -17.27
CA PHE A 492 -21.56 -12.25 -17.35
C PHE A 492 -21.73 -11.74 -18.79
N GLY A 493 -21.14 -12.43 -19.77
CA GLY A 493 -21.20 -12.04 -21.18
C GLY A 493 -20.22 -10.95 -21.60
N TYR A 494 -19.24 -10.62 -20.76
CA TYR A 494 -18.19 -9.64 -21.08
C TYR A 494 -16.92 -10.32 -21.57
N THR A 495 -16.18 -9.62 -22.40
CA THR A 495 -14.90 -10.11 -22.94
C THR A 495 -13.84 -9.02 -22.95
N ILE A 496 -12.59 -9.40 -22.69
CA ILE A 496 -11.40 -8.57 -22.86
C ILE A 496 -10.59 -9.13 -24.04
N ARG A 497 -10.17 -8.27 -24.95
CA ARG A 497 -9.26 -8.65 -26.04
C ARG A 497 -7.82 -8.55 -25.55
N THR A 498 -7.05 -9.59 -25.81
CA THR A 498 -5.61 -9.65 -25.56
C THR A 498 -4.86 -9.70 -26.90
N HIS A 499 -3.71 -9.06 -26.95
CA HIS A 499 -2.79 -9.16 -28.09
C HIS A 499 -1.46 -9.71 -27.56
N ASP A 500 -1.01 -10.85 -28.09
CA ASP A 500 0.19 -11.58 -27.64
C ASP A 500 0.22 -11.87 -26.11
N GLY A 501 -0.96 -12.06 -25.50
CA GLY A 501 -1.10 -12.31 -24.05
C GLY A 501 -1.15 -11.05 -23.20
N GLU A 502 -0.94 -9.88 -23.76
CA GLU A 502 -1.04 -8.60 -23.07
C GLU A 502 -2.39 -7.92 -23.29
N VAL A 503 -2.84 -7.17 -22.29
CA VAL A 503 -4.08 -6.38 -22.33
C VAL A 503 -3.72 -4.90 -22.48
N HIS A 504 -4.30 -4.24 -23.46
CA HIS A 504 -4.15 -2.80 -23.61
C HIS A 504 -5.09 -2.06 -22.62
N PRO A 505 -4.69 -0.94 -22.00
CA PRO A 505 -5.52 -0.19 -21.05
C PRO A 505 -6.94 0.12 -21.57
N LYS A 506 -7.07 0.45 -22.86
CA LYS A 506 -8.38 0.69 -23.52
C LYS A 506 -9.36 -0.48 -23.42
N GLU A 507 -8.88 -1.71 -23.36
CA GLU A 507 -9.79 -2.87 -23.28
C GLU A 507 -10.40 -2.96 -21.89
N LEU A 508 -9.62 -2.65 -20.84
CA LEU A 508 -10.15 -2.54 -19.48
C LEU A 508 -11.09 -1.34 -19.34
N GLN A 509 -10.73 -0.19 -19.91
CA GLN A 509 -11.60 0.98 -19.93
C GLN A 509 -12.95 0.69 -20.61
N LYS A 510 -12.96 -0.01 -21.76
CA LYS A 510 -14.19 -0.44 -22.42
C LYS A 510 -15.03 -1.39 -21.59
N LEU A 511 -14.37 -2.31 -20.85
CA LEU A 511 -15.04 -3.20 -19.93
C LEU A 511 -15.73 -2.40 -18.83
N LEU A 512 -15.00 -1.52 -18.14
CA LEU A 512 -15.53 -0.70 -17.06
C LEU A 512 -16.71 0.16 -17.51
N LYS A 513 -16.62 0.78 -18.70
CA LYS A 513 -17.72 1.54 -19.28
C LYS A 513 -18.95 0.70 -19.61
N LYS A 514 -18.79 -0.58 -19.99
CA LYS A 514 -19.91 -1.48 -20.28
C LYS A 514 -20.66 -1.95 -19.04
N ILE A 515 -19.95 -2.05 -17.92
CA ILE A 515 -20.53 -2.50 -16.65
C ILE A 515 -21.09 -1.35 -15.82
N GLU A 516 -20.84 -0.10 -16.21
CA GLU A 516 -21.31 1.10 -15.51
C GLU A 516 -22.84 1.06 -15.33
N GLY A 517 -23.33 1.21 -14.08
CA GLY A 517 -24.74 1.14 -13.72
C GLY A 517 -25.33 -0.26 -13.68
N THR A 518 -24.57 -1.33 -13.94
CA THR A 518 -25.03 -2.72 -13.80
C THR A 518 -24.83 -3.27 -12.40
N GLU A 519 -25.51 -4.37 -12.06
CA GLU A 519 -25.34 -5.05 -10.76
C GLU A 519 -23.92 -5.60 -10.57
N GLU A 520 -23.22 -5.91 -11.66
CA GLU A 520 -21.88 -6.49 -11.66
C GLU A 520 -20.76 -5.43 -11.61
N GLU A 521 -21.07 -4.15 -11.70
CA GLU A 521 -20.09 -3.05 -11.78
C GLU A 521 -19.07 -3.10 -10.63
N ALA A 522 -19.55 -3.10 -9.39
CA ALA A 522 -18.68 -3.08 -8.21
C ALA A 522 -17.76 -4.32 -8.15
N LEU A 523 -18.28 -5.48 -8.56
CA LEU A 523 -17.55 -6.73 -8.58
C LEU A 523 -16.44 -6.72 -9.64
N ILE A 524 -16.80 -6.47 -10.89
CA ILE A 524 -15.86 -6.56 -12.01
C ILE A 524 -14.80 -5.47 -11.88
N SER A 525 -15.17 -4.27 -11.42
CA SER A 525 -14.23 -3.18 -11.15
C SER A 525 -13.20 -3.57 -10.08
N ARG A 526 -13.62 -4.17 -8.95
CA ARG A 526 -12.70 -4.64 -7.89
C ARG A 526 -11.79 -5.76 -8.36
N LEU A 527 -12.31 -6.75 -9.11
CA LEU A 527 -11.50 -7.83 -9.65
C LEU A 527 -10.50 -7.33 -10.69
N THR A 528 -10.91 -6.36 -11.52
CA THR A 528 -10.03 -5.70 -12.48
C THR A 528 -8.89 -4.99 -11.75
N LEU A 529 -9.19 -4.20 -10.72
CA LEU A 529 -8.16 -3.51 -9.92
C LEU A 529 -7.20 -4.50 -9.23
N ARG A 530 -7.71 -5.59 -8.63
CA ARG A 530 -6.89 -6.64 -8.00
C ARG A 530 -6.00 -7.41 -8.99
N SER A 531 -6.36 -7.41 -10.27
CA SER A 531 -5.58 -8.05 -11.32
C SER A 531 -4.44 -7.17 -11.82
N MET A 532 -4.48 -5.87 -11.52
CA MET A 532 -3.42 -4.92 -11.85
C MET A 532 -2.25 -5.02 -10.86
N LYS A 533 -1.08 -4.57 -11.28
CA LYS A 533 0.07 -4.41 -10.38
C LYS A 533 -0.08 -3.10 -9.60
N GLN A 534 0.71 -2.96 -8.55
CA GLN A 534 0.81 -1.71 -7.81
C GLN A 534 1.82 -0.79 -8.51
N ALA A 535 1.52 0.51 -8.57
CA ALA A 535 2.46 1.50 -9.05
C ALA A 535 3.63 1.66 -8.05
N LYS A 536 4.82 2.01 -8.55
CA LYS A 536 6.04 2.16 -7.75
C LYS A 536 6.94 3.26 -8.32
N TYR A 537 7.87 3.73 -7.52
CA TYR A 537 8.92 4.62 -7.99
C TYR A 537 10.08 3.82 -8.57
N MET A 538 10.62 4.28 -9.69
CA MET A 538 11.74 3.65 -10.40
C MET A 538 12.65 4.71 -11.02
N PRO A 539 13.98 4.45 -11.15
CA PRO A 539 14.87 5.32 -11.91
C PRO A 539 14.74 5.11 -13.45
N VAL A 540 14.00 4.08 -13.87
CA VAL A 540 13.78 3.75 -15.28
C VAL A 540 12.32 3.96 -15.65
N CYS A 541 12.06 4.65 -16.77
CA CYS A 541 10.73 4.89 -17.27
C CYS A 541 10.17 3.65 -18.00
N SER A 542 9.16 3.00 -17.44
CA SER A 542 8.40 1.91 -18.10
C SER A 542 6.96 2.30 -18.45
N GLY A 543 6.60 3.57 -18.25
CA GLY A 543 5.25 4.07 -18.43
C GLY A 543 4.31 3.79 -17.26
N HIS A 544 3.07 4.22 -17.40
CA HIS A 544 2.04 4.05 -16.37
C HIS A 544 0.76 3.46 -16.98
N PHE A 545 0.56 2.16 -16.79
CA PHE A 545 -0.54 1.40 -17.40
C PHE A 545 -1.93 2.01 -17.11
N GLY A 546 -2.25 2.27 -15.83
CA GLY A 546 -3.56 2.79 -15.44
C GLY A 546 -3.89 4.15 -16.04
N LEU A 547 -2.89 5.04 -16.19
CA LEU A 547 -3.04 6.36 -16.85
C LEU A 547 -2.90 6.28 -18.37
N ALA A 548 -2.54 5.14 -18.92
CA ALA A 548 -2.15 4.97 -20.31
C ALA A 548 -1.09 6.02 -20.74
N ALA A 549 -0.20 6.40 -19.82
CA ALA A 549 0.84 7.39 -20.04
C ALA A 549 2.18 6.72 -20.37
N LYS A 550 2.87 7.23 -21.38
CA LYS A 550 4.21 6.74 -21.76
C LYS A 550 5.28 7.21 -20.78
N TYR A 551 5.14 8.44 -20.30
CA TYR A 551 6.05 9.09 -19.36
C TYR A 551 5.23 9.61 -18.20
N TYR A 552 5.64 9.28 -16.98
CA TYR A 552 4.95 9.78 -15.80
C TYR A 552 5.88 9.86 -14.60
N THR A 553 5.78 10.93 -13.87
CA THR A 553 6.48 11.16 -12.60
C THR A 553 5.55 11.82 -11.60
N HIS A 554 6.01 11.97 -10.37
CA HIS A 554 5.40 12.82 -9.37
C HIS A 554 6.28 14.04 -9.13
N PHE A 555 5.77 15.22 -9.53
CA PHE A 555 6.43 16.50 -9.43
C PHE A 555 5.73 17.46 -8.48
N THR A 556 4.44 17.26 -8.26
CA THR A 556 3.51 18.28 -7.77
C THR A 556 3.32 18.34 -6.26
N SER A 557 4.04 17.52 -5.44
CA SER A 557 3.84 17.52 -3.99
C SER A 557 5.13 17.29 -3.18
N PRO A 558 6.14 18.16 -3.26
CA PRO A 558 7.43 18.00 -2.58
C PRO A 558 7.35 18.22 -1.05
N ILE A 559 6.31 18.85 -0.53
CA ILE A 559 6.13 19.01 0.93
C ILE A 559 5.86 17.65 1.57
N ARG A 560 5.13 16.78 0.87
CA ARG A 560 4.64 15.51 1.42
C ARG A 560 5.18 14.26 0.74
N ARG A 561 5.94 14.35 -0.36
CA ARG A 561 6.55 13.21 -1.06
C ARG A 561 8.01 13.48 -1.38
N TYR A 562 8.89 12.60 -0.92
CA TYR A 562 10.33 12.74 -1.17
C TYR A 562 10.74 12.58 -2.65
N PRO A 563 10.14 11.70 -3.47
CA PRO A 563 10.44 11.62 -4.90
C PRO A 563 10.29 12.96 -5.62
N ASP A 564 9.24 13.71 -5.31
CA ASP A 564 9.00 15.06 -5.86
C ASP A 564 10.13 16.04 -5.45
N LEU A 565 10.49 16.04 -4.17
CA LEU A 565 11.62 16.83 -3.67
C LEU A 565 12.93 16.45 -4.39
N GLN A 566 13.17 15.16 -4.60
CA GLN A 566 14.37 14.68 -5.27
C GLN A 566 14.44 15.15 -6.73
N ILE A 567 13.34 15.06 -7.50
CA ILE A 567 13.35 15.53 -8.88
C ILE A 567 13.44 17.05 -8.99
N HIS A 568 12.87 17.80 -8.04
CA HIS A 568 13.04 19.27 -7.97
C HIS A 568 14.51 19.66 -7.92
N ARG A 569 15.34 18.93 -7.18
CA ARG A 569 16.80 19.17 -7.14
C ARG A 569 17.45 18.93 -8.49
N ILE A 570 17.14 17.82 -9.14
CA ILE A 570 17.67 17.47 -10.47
C ILE A 570 17.26 18.53 -11.49
N ILE A 571 15.98 18.92 -11.49
CA ILE A 571 15.44 19.97 -12.36
C ILE A 571 16.21 21.30 -12.17
N LYS A 572 16.35 21.74 -10.94
CA LYS A 572 17.02 23.03 -10.62
C LYS A 572 18.50 23.03 -11.01
N GLU A 573 19.22 21.94 -10.75
CA GLU A 573 20.61 21.82 -11.20
C GLU A 573 20.70 21.88 -12.74
N ASN A 574 19.78 21.21 -13.43
CA ASN A 574 19.73 21.25 -14.89
C ASN A 574 19.43 22.65 -15.43
N LEU A 575 18.49 23.38 -14.85
CA LEU A 575 18.14 24.76 -15.21
C LEU A 575 19.30 25.73 -15.00
N ARG A 576 20.16 25.50 -14.01
CA ARG A 576 21.28 26.35 -13.64
C ARG A 576 22.56 26.10 -14.44
N GLY A 577 22.51 25.42 -15.56
CA GLY A 577 23.64 25.24 -16.46
C GLY A 577 23.92 23.79 -16.85
N GLY A 578 23.01 22.88 -16.53
CA GLY A 578 23.11 21.47 -16.85
C GLY A 578 23.87 20.65 -15.80
N LEU A 579 23.64 19.34 -15.83
CA LEU A 579 24.29 18.39 -14.94
C LEU A 579 25.69 18.03 -15.44
N SER A 580 26.72 18.20 -14.57
CA SER A 580 28.05 17.67 -14.86
C SER A 580 28.04 16.12 -14.86
N GLU A 581 29.02 15.52 -15.56
CA GLU A 581 29.20 14.05 -15.55
C GLU A 581 29.30 13.48 -14.12
N LYS A 582 29.91 14.22 -13.20
CA LYS A 582 30.01 13.85 -11.79
C LYS A 582 28.62 13.81 -11.12
N ARG A 583 27.75 14.76 -11.42
CA ARG A 583 26.38 14.80 -10.86
C ARG A 583 25.49 13.72 -11.48
N ILE A 584 25.63 13.47 -12.79
CA ILE A 584 24.95 12.35 -13.46
C ILE A 584 25.32 11.03 -12.77
N ALA A 585 26.62 10.74 -12.63
CA ALA A 585 27.10 9.53 -11.96
C ALA A 585 26.65 9.44 -10.49
N HIS A 586 26.53 10.57 -9.80
CA HIS A 586 26.00 10.63 -8.44
C HIS A 586 24.54 10.22 -8.40
N TYR A 587 23.69 10.79 -9.25
CA TYR A 587 22.25 10.47 -9.29
C TYR A 587 22.02 9.04 -9.74
N ASP A 588 22.74 8.52 -10.74
CA ASP A 588 22.67 7.10 -11.13
C ASP A 588 22.93 6.16 -9.96
N LYS A 589 23.86 6.53 -9.09
CA LYS A 589 24.20 5.73 -7.91
C LYS A 589 23.12 5.76 -6.84
N ILE A 590 22.52 6.92 -6.55
CA ILE A 590 21.60 7.06 -5.40
C ILE A 590 20.14 6.76 -5.72
N LEU A 591 19.67 7.02 -6.95
CA LEU A 591 18.24 6.99 -7.27
C LEU A 591 17.62 5.61 -7.11
N THR A 592 18.35 4.53 -7.33
CA THR A 592 17.85 3.18 -7.07
C THR A 592 17.50 2.99 -5.59
N GLY A 593 18.37 3.42 -4.67
CA GLY A 593 18.11 3.36 -3.23
C GLY A 593 16.94 4.26 -2.82
N VAL A 594 16.89 5.47 -3.35
CA VAL A 594 15.81 6.45 -3.10
C VAL A 594 14.45 5.89 -3.53
N THR A 595 14.36 5.33 -4.73
CA THR A 595 13.09 4.81 -5.26
C THR A 595 12.58 3.58 -4.49
N ILE A 596 13.48 2.70 -4.06
CA ILE A 596 13.14 1.54 -3.21
C ILE A 596 12.61 2.04 -1.86
N GLN A 597 13.32 2.96 -1.20
CA GLN A 597 12.92 3.53 0.09
C GLN A 597 11.55 4.22 -0.02
N CYS A 598 11.36 5.10 -1.01
CA CYS A 598 10.11 5.83 -1.18
C CYS A 598 8.91 4.89 -1.47
N SER A 599 9.10 3.84 -2.27
CA SER A 599 8.05 2.85 -2.52
C SER A 599 7.72 2.03 -1.28
N ALA A 600 8.70 1.75 -0.42
CA ALA A 600 8.49 1.04 0.83
C ALA A 600 7.75 1.90 1.87
N THR A 601 8.15 3.16 2.01
CA THR A 601 7.52 4.10 2.95
C THR A 601 6.10 4.47 2.53
N GLU A 602 5.83 4.61 1.24
CA GLU A 602 4.47 4.82 0.71
C GLU A 602 3.55 3.64 1.08
N ARG A 603 3.95 2.40 0.81
CA ARG A 603 3.16 1.22 1.21
C ARG A 603 2.91 1.16 2.71
N ARG A 604 3.94 1.45 3.52
CA ARG A 604 3.84 1.51 4.98
C ARG A 604 2.82 2.55 5.42
N ALA A 605 2.81 3.73 4.81
CA ALA A 605 1.85 4.80 5.08
C ALA A 605 0.42 4.39 4.71
N GLU A 606 0.21 3.84 3.50
CA GLU A 606 -1.09 3.35 3.04
C GLU A 606 -1.65 2.23 3.94
N GLU A 607 -0.81 1.32 4.40
CA GLU A 607 -1.22 0.25 5.30
C GLU A 607 -1.64 0.79 6.67
N ALA A 608 -0.86 1.73 7.23
CA ALA A 608 -1.18 2.36 8.51
C ALA A 608 -2.49 3.17 8.43
N GLU A 609 -2.68 3.95 7.36
CA GLU A 609 -3.93 4.67 7.10
C GLU A 609 -5.13 3.71 7.05
N ARG A 610 -5.04 2.65 6.25
CA ARG A 610 -6.09 1.63 6.14
C ARG A 610 -6.41 0.95 7.48
N GLU A 611 -5.38 0.69 8.30
CA GLU A 611 -5.56 0.08 9.62
C GLU A 611 -6.27 1.03 10.59
N THR A 612 -5.96 2.34 10.55
CA THR A 612 -6.68 3.33 11.38
C THR A 612 -8.13 3.50 10.96
N ILE A 613 -8.42 3.46 9.66
CA ILE A 613 -9.77 3.49 9.12
C ILE A 613 -10.56 2.26 9.58
N LYS A 614 -10.00 1.06 9.47
CA LYS A 614 -10.64 -0.18 9.95
C LYS A 614 -10.94 -0.14 11.44
N LEU A 615 -9.98 0.33 12.23
CA LEU A 615 -10.15 0.47 13.68
C LEU A 615 -11.32 1.39 14.02
N LYS A 616 -11.40 2.56 13.39
CA LYS A 616 -12.48 3.52 13.63
C LYS A 616 -13.83 3.05 13.10
N LYS A 617 -13.87 2.32 11.97
CA LYS A 617 -15.09 1.65 11.49
C LYS A 617 -15.59 0.60 12.49
N CYS A 618 -14.69 -0.21 13.04
CA CYS A 618 -15.01 -1.18 14.07
C CYS A 618 -15.54 -0.50 15.36
N GLU A 619 -14.88 0.58 15.81
CA GLU A 619 -15.34 1.40 16.94
C GLU A 619 -16.73 2.02 16.70
N TYR A 620 -16.99 2.52 15.49
CA TYR A 620 -18.29 3.06 15.10
C TYR A 620 -19.40 2.02 15.18
N MET A 621 -19.13 0.80 14.67
CA MET A 621 -20.10 -0.30 14.65
C MET A 621 -20.31 -0.94 16.04
N SER A 622 -19.33 -0.86 16.94
CA SER A 622 -19.46 -1.40 18.30
C SER A 622 -20.58 -0.75 19.13
N ARG A 623 -21.01 0.44 18.72
CA ARG A 623 -22.13 1.19 19.35
C ARG A 623 -23.49 0.92 18.68
N ARG A 624 -23.50 0.07 17.65
CA ARG A 624 -24.66 -0.23 16.80
C ARG A 624 -24.98 -1.72 16.76
N LEU A 625 -24.61 -2.44 17.82
CA LEU A 625 -24.92 -3.84 17.96
C LEU A 625 -26.44 -4.06 17.98
N GLY A 626 -26.93 -5.00 17.20
CA GLY A 626 -28.36 -5.27 17.04
C GLY A 626 -29.09 -4.39 16.01
N GLU A 627 -28.44 -3.34 15.46
CA GLU A 627 -29.03 -2.54 14.38
C GLU A 627 -28.96 -3.27 13.04
N ILE A 628 -29.97 -3.04 12.18
CA ILE A 628 -30.10 -3.63 10.85
C ILE A 628 -29.75 -2.59 9.80
N PHE A 629 -28.96 -3.02 8.82
CA PHE A 629 -28.51 -2.18 7.71
C PHE A 629 -28.77 -2.85 6.36
N ASP A 630 -29.07 -2.04 5.36
CA ASP A 630 -29.00 -2.46 3.97
C ASP A 630 -27.54 -2.52 3.54
N GLY A 631 -27.18 -3.51 2.73
CA GLY A 631 -25.82 -3.63 2.22
C GLY A 631 -25.77 -4.41 0.91
N VAL A 632 -24.55 -4.51 0.38
CA VAL A 632 -24.26 -5.25 -0.85
C VAL A 632 -23.14 -6.24 -0.57
N ILE A 633 -23.28 -7.48 -1.02
CA ILE A 633 -22.22 -8.49 -0.89
C ILE A 633 -20.99 -8.04 -1.70
N SER A 634 -19.91 -7.71 -0.99
CA SER A 634 -18.66 -7.16 -1.52
C SER A 634 -17.56 -8.20 -1.74
N GLY A 635 -17.72 -9.41 -1.17
CA GLY A 635 -16.77 -10.50 -1.30
C GLY A 635 -17.41 -11.83 -0.91
N VAL A 636 -17.02 -12.92 -1.58
CA VAL A 636 -17.48 -14.28 -1.24
C VAL A 636 -16.27 -15.20 -1.11
N THR A 637 -16.25 -16.00 -0.06
CA THR A 637 -15.18 -16.94 0.27
C THR A 637 -15.74 -18.27 0.75
N ASN A 638 -14.90 -19.26 0.97
CA ASN A 638 -15.33 -20.56 1.53
C ASN A 638 -15.74 -20.49 3.01
N TRP A 639 -15.37 -19.41 3.74
CA TRP A 639 -15.75 -19.24 5.15
C TRP A 639 -16.93 -18.28 5.37
N GLY A 640 -17.46 -17.68 4.28
CA GLY A 640 -18.58 -16.75 4.36
C GLY A 640 -18.53 -15.68 3.28
N PHE A 641 -19.29 -14.62 3.47
CA PHE A 641 -19.28 -13.48 2.56
C PHE A 641 -19.20 -12.15 3.31
N TYR A 642 -18.55 -11.17 2.67
CA TYR A 642 -18.47 -9.82 3.17
C TYR A 642 -19.61 -8.97 2.64
N VAL A 643 -20.12 -8.07 3.47
CA VAL A 643 -21.17 -7.13 3.10
C VAL A 643 -20.68 -5.71 3.35
N GLU A 644 -20.75 -4.88 2.33
CA GLU A 644 -20.45 -3.45 2.41
C GLU A 644 -21.74 -2.65 2.56
N LEU A 645 -21.76 -1.79 3.55
CA LEU A 645 -22.86 -0.88 3.84
C LEU A 645 -22.74 0.42 3.01
N PRO A 646 -23.81 1.22 2.85
CA PRO A 646 -23.75 2.50 2.11
C PRO A 646 -22.72 3.50 2.64
N ASN A 647 -22.37 3.42 3.91
CA ASN A 647 -21.34 4.22 4.55
C ASN A 647 -19.94 3.62 4.41
N THR A 648 -19.74 2.68 3.48
CA THR A 648 -18.45 2.01 3.21
C THR A 648 -17.92 1.10 4.32
N VAL A 649 -18.69 0.84 5.37
CA VAL A 649 -18.32 -0.15 6.39
C VAL A 649 -18.51 -1.55 5.81
N GLU A 650 -17.52 -2.41 6.00
CA GLU A 650 -17.56 -3.81 5.57
C GLU A 650 -17.52 -4.75 6.78
N GLY A 651 -18.36 -5.78 6.80
CA GLY A 651 -18.38 -6.82 7.82
C GLY A 651 -18.56 -8.21 7.22
N LEU A 652 -18.25 -9.24 8.01
CA LEU A 652 -18.30 -10.65 7.61
C LEU A 652 -19.61 -11.30 8.08
N VAL A 653 -20.31 -11.96 7.17
CA VAL A 653 -21.29 -13.00 7.49
C VAL A 653 -20.59 -14.35 7.37
N HIS A 654 -20.31 -14.98 8.51
CA HIS A 654 -19.62 -16.27 8.52
C HIS A 654 -20.58 -17.38 8.05
N VAL A 655 -20.07 -18.38 7.33
CA VAL A 655 -20.88 -19.48 6.80
C VAL A 655 -21.67 -20.24 7.88
N ASN A 656 -21.15 -20.30 9.11
CA ASN A 656 -21.82 -20.93 10.24
C ASN A 656 -23.08 -20.18 10.72
N GLU A 657 -23.21 -18.90 10.36
CA GLU A 657 -24.40 -18.08 10.65
C GLU A 657 -25.50 -18.23 9.58
N LEU A 658 -25.23 -19.02 8.54
CA LEU A 658 -26.19 -19.32 7.47
C LEU A 658 -26.96 -20.58 7.83
N HIS A 659 -28.00 -20.45 8.68
CA HIS A 659 -28.79 -21.57 9.15
C HIS A 659 -29.68 -22.17 8.05
N GLY A 660 -29.98 -23.47 8.18
CA GLY A 660 -30.96 -24.20 7.36
C GLY A 660 -30.41 -24.94 6.15
N ASP A 661 -29.09 -24.81 5.83
CA ASP A 661 -28.47 -25.57 4.74
C ASP A 661 -26.95 -25.67 4.92
N TYR A 662 -26.31 -26.55 4.14
CA TYR A 662 -24.86 -26.60 3.98
C TYR A 662 -24.46 -25.81 2.74
N TYR A 663 -23.58 -24.81 2.89
CA TYR A 663 -23.21 -23.93 1.81
C TYR A 663 -21.83 -24.27 1.25
N VAL A 664 -21.76 -24.49 -0.06
CA VAL A 664 -20.53 -24.78 -0.80
C VAL A 664 -20.10 -23.56 -1.61
N PHE A 665 -18.82 -23.22 -1.53
CA PHE A 665 -18.23 -22.13 -2.29
C PHE A 665 -17.92 -22.57 -3.72
N ASN A 666 -18.42 -21.83 -4.69
CA ASN A 666 -18.08 -21.97 -6.10
C ASN A 666 -17.14 -20.84 -6.50
N GLU A 667 -15.85 -21.17 -6.70
CA GLU A 667 -14.79 -20.19 -7.04
C GLU A 667 -15.01 -19.59 -8.44
N GLU A 668 -15.51 -20.36 -9.42
CA GLU A 668 -15.73 -19.88 -10.79
C GLU A 668 -16.84 -18.82 -10.88
N ARG A 669 -17.84 -18.93 -10.01
CA ARG A 669 -18.98 -18.00 -9.96
C ARG A 669 -18.92 -17.02 -8.81
N MET A 670 -17.94 -17.16 -7.92
CA MET A 670 -17.80 -16.35 -6.69
C MET A 670 -19.12 -16.31 -5.91
N GLU A 671 -19.71 -17.49 -5.65
CA GLU A 671 -20.97 -17.64 -4.94
C GLU A 671 -20.90 -18.74 -3.88
N LEU A 672 -21.64 -18.57 -2.78
CA LEU A 672 -21.99 -19.63 -1.85
C LEU A 672 -23.36 -20.18 -2.22
N ARG A 673 -23.46 -21.50 -2.43
CA ARG A 673 -24.72 -22.17 -2.80
C ARG A 673 -25.07 -23.24 -1.78
N GLY A 674 -26.29 -23.17 -1.28
CA GLY A 674 -26.87 -24.21 -0.43
C GLY A 674 -27.11 -25.49 -1.21
N GLU A 675 -26.65 -26.61 -0.67
CA GLU A 675 -26.75 -27.92 -1.34
C GLU A 675 -28.21 -28.42 -1.47
N MET A 676 -29.03 -28.19 -0.44
CA MET A 676 -30.41 -28.66 -0.42
C MET A 676 -31.41 -27.60 -0.90
N SER A 677 -31.26 -26.36 -0.43
CA SER A 677 -32.21 -25.28 -0.75
C SER A 677 -31.95 -24.64 -2.12
N GLY A 678 -30.77 -24.81 -2.67
CA GLY A 678 -30.32 -24.07 -3.86
C GLY A 678 -30.19 -22.56 -3.66
N LYS A 679 -30.35 -22.05 -2.44
CA LYS A 679 -30.21 -20.62 -2.11
C LYS A 679 -28.80 -20.21 -2.36
N THR A 680 -28.60 -19.04 -3.03
CA THR A 680 -27.30 -18.54 -3.39
C THR A 680 -27.04 -17.17 -2.74
N TYR A 681 -25.78 -16.96 -2.33
CA TYR A 681 -25.26 -15.66 -1.95
C TYR A 681 -24.10 -15.34 -2.91
N LYS A 682 -24.28 -14.31 -3.72
CA LYS A 682 -23.34 -13.93 -4.77
C LYS A 682 -22.94 -12.45 -4.67
N LEU A 683 -21.80 -12.14 -5.22
CA LEU A 683 -21.28 -10.78 -5.30
C LEU A 683 -22.30 -9.83 -5.98
N GLY A 684 -22.35 -8.57 -5.49
CA GLY A 684 -23.29 -7.55 -5.98
C GLY A 684 -24.72 -7.70 -5.45
N GLN A 685 -25.07 -8.82 -4.78
CA GLN A 685 -26.42 -9.04 -4.25
C GLN A 685 -26.72 -8.10 -3.09
N LYS A 686 -27.86 -7.42 -3.15
CA LYS A 686 -28.38 -6.62 -2.03
C LYS A 686 -28.89 -7.53 -0.92
N ILE A 687 -28.56 -7.20 0.31
CA ILE A 687 -28.92 -7.97 1.50
C ILE A 687 -29.08 -7.04 2.71
N GLN A 688 -30.03 -7.38 3.58
CA GLN A 688 -30.12 -6.76 4.91
C GLN A 688 -29.34 -7.60 5.92
N VAL A 689 -28.54 -6.94 6.73
CA VAL A 689 -27.70 -7.56 7.75
C VAL A 689 -27.84 -6.86 9.08
N MET A 690 -27.73 -7.64 10.16
CA MET A 690 -27.69 -7.12 11.53
C MET A 690 -26.28 -7.25 12.08
N VAL A 691 -25.84 -6.25 12.82
CA VAL A 691 -24.53 -6.23 13.51
C VAL A 691 -24.61 -7.11 14.74
N THR A 692 -23.81 -8.18 14.79
CA THR A 692 -23.79 -9.12 15.93
C THR A 692 -22.56 -9.01 16.81
N GLY A 693 -21.44 -8.54 16.24
CA GLY A 693 -20.19 -8.45 16.97
C GLY A 693 -19.20 -7.48 16.35
N THR A 694 -18.29 -7.02 17.17
CA THR A 694 -17.11 -6.26 16.75
C THR A 694 -15.93 -6.62 17.63
N ASP A 695 -14.77 -6.81 17.03
CA ASP A 695 -13.53 -7.03 17.76
C ASP A 695 -12.51 -5.95 17.40
N ARG A 696 -12.16 -5.12 18.38
CA ARG A 696 -11.21 -4.01 18.18
C ARG A 696 -9.76 -4.49 17.97
N LEU A 697 -9.40 -5.68 18.46
CA LEU A 697 -8.05 -6.23 18.28
C LEU A 697 -7.87 -6.75 16.87
N THR A 698 -8.84 -7.54 16.40
CA THR A 698 -8.84 -8.05 15.01
C THR A 698 -9.35 -7.02 14.01
N LYS A 699 -9.97 -5.94 14.48
CA LYS A 699 -10.63 -4.90 13.67
C LYS A 699 -11.68 -5.51 12.74
N THR A 700 -12.41 -6.51 13.23
CA THR A 700 -13.47 -7.23 12.51
C THR A 700 -14.85 -6.79 12.95
N ILE A 701 -15.79 -6.88 12.03
CA ILE A 701 -17.21 -6.60 12.24
C ILE A 701 -17.96 -7.83 11.75
N ASP A 702 -18.82 -8.39 12.61
CA ASP A 702 -19.59 -9.58 12.32
C ASP A 702 -21.05 -9.23 12.05
N PHE A 703 -21.58 -9.80 10.98
CA PHE A 703 -22.96 -9.64 10.55
C PHE A 703 -23.69 -10.99 10.49
N ILE A 704 -25.02 -10.92 10.61
CA ILE A 704 -25.91 -12.02 10.22
C ILE A 704 -26.98 -11.50 9.25
N PRO A 705 -27.53 -12.33 8.34
CA PRO A 705 -28.64 -11.93 7.50
C PRO A 705 -29.90 -11.63 8.33
N ALA A 706 -30.52 -10.47 8.15
CA ALA A 706 -31.70 -10.06 8.93
C ALA A 706 -32.90 -10.99 8.76
N LYS A 707 -33.03 -11.69 7.62
CA LYS A 707 -34.12 -12.68 7.35
C LYS A 707 -33.95 -14.00 8.08
N ASN A 708 -32.87 -14.24 8.79
CA ASN A 708 -32.66 -15.48 9.60
C ASN A 708 -33.12 -15.31 11.06
N MET A 709 -33.76 -14.18 11.40
CA MET A 709 -34.32 -13.98 12.73
C MET A 709 -35.74 -14.56 12.79
N GLU A 710 -35.91 -15.69 13.45
CA GLU A 710 -37.15 -15.97 14.15
C GLU A 710 -37.16 -15.03 15.36
N LEU A 711 -37.99 -14.02 15.33
CA LEU A 711 -38.26 -13.20 16.51
C LEU A 711 -38.72 -14.17 17.62
N PRO A 712 -38.20 -14.09 18.85
CA PRO A 712 -38.84 -14.81 19.96
C PRO A 712 -40.28 -14.32 20.03
N GLU A 713 -41.22 -15.26 19.96
CA GLU A 713 -42.62 -14.97 20.25
C GLU A 713 -42.67 -14.35 21.63
N GLU A 714 -43.19 -13.13 21.72
CA GLU A 714 -43.47 -12.46 23.00
C GLU A 714 -44.47 -13.38 23.76
N GLU A 715 -44.00 -13.96 24.89
CA GLU A 715 -44.88 -14.54 25.93
C GLU A 715 -45.53 -13.45 26.78
#